data_b0c14fa111a79e84970ee847eb8aa1b4
#
_entry.id   b0c14fa111a79e84970ee847eb8aa1b4
#
_cell.length_a   1.000
_cell.length_b   1.000
_cell.length_c   1.000
_cell.angle_alpha   90.00
_cell.angle_beta   90.00
_cell.angle_gamma   90.00
#
_symmetry.space_group_name_H-M   'P 1'
#
loop_
_entity.id
_entity.type
_entity.pdbx_description
1 polymer ?
#
loop_
_entity_poly.entity_id
_entity_poly.type
_entity_poly.pdbx_seq_one_letter_code
_entity_poly.pdbx_strand_id
1 'polypeptide(L)'
;MKCWALVFVFCGLAVQAQFQFNFMSAIPVISDGQNLTKAWAGGLNTPQFSSLDYDFDGDEDLLVFDRSADQLRVFKQVSNGGTPSYELDLRAHLFFPTPLNYRVTTYDYDNDGRKDLFCYTVGGIKAYRNIGSASNGLLWQAYNPYLVSNYAGPTLNLYISAADIPALVDVEGDGDMDILTYHISGEYLQYHQNQSQELYGHADSLIFILKNRCWGKYREDVTSNTLFLNDTSSYCTDGNVSNPELPSNIANKAHAGSTVLALDLDQSGVLDLVLGDVAYGNLIRLMNGGTAPNTNSPMVSADYNFPSNTTPADVQLFPAAYYLDIDFDLKKDLLVAPNANNVSENENSVWFYKNLATNQAPVFVYQDHDWLQGDMIDHGLGSVPLVYDVNQDGLKDLLVANYFAYKPVLNKEARIAYYQNIGTATAPQLILVDQDFLNLASSNLGLRLLPAMGDLNGDTKPDIILGRENGQIAFYFNASTGSTPNFQLQSNAILDANNQIIQVPLYAAPQLFDFNKDGLLDLIVGHKGGTLYYYKNTGTSSTPVFTLETSVLGGVNVQSNGPDGFAVPHLFDFQDTTYLIVGALDGRLHFYDSISTDPLADFHERSSDFLGLSAQIGAYAAAVIGNLDNDSHLELIVGQDAGGLFLLENEPGSDLHISEITVQPLQVFPNPTKGKIAIKGLQGSSSGAIYNLLGQKVLMFPFISAQEMLDITALESGTYILKLDNGQSALFMKH
;
A
#
# COMPACT_ATOMS: atom_id res chain seq x y z
N MET A 1 31.22 -37.43 -55.20
CA MET A 1 30.83 -36.23 -54.46
C MET A 1 29.92 -36.67 -53.30
N LYS A 2 30.46 -36.70 -52.09
CA LYS A 2 29.67 -37.01 -50.91
C LYS A 2 29.40 -35.69 -50.19
N CYS A 3 28.12 -35.24 -50.18
CA CYS A 3 27.68 -34.14 -49.36
C CYS A 3 27.61 -34.59 -47.88
N TRP A 4 28.33 -33.92 -47.05
CA TRP A 4 28.20 -34.02 -45.58
C TRP A 4 27.19 -32.92 -45.17
N ALA A 5 26.05 -33.32 -44.63
CA ALA A 5 25.14 -32.42 -43.94
C ALA A 5 25.62 -32.26 -42.51
N LEU A 6 26.03 -31.06 -42.13
CA LEU A 6 26.28 -30.68 -40.72
C LEU A 6 24.89 -30.43 -40.09
N VAL A 7 24.52 -31.31 -39.21
CA VAL A 7 23.38 -31.07 -38.29
C VAL A 7 23.87 -30.23 -37.10
N PHE A 8 23.54 -28.95 -37.08
CA PHE A 8 23.67 -28.14 -35.86
C PHE A 8 22.58 -28.53 -34.88
N VAL A 9 22.91 -29.29 -33.87
CA VAL A 9 22.08 -29.44 -32.68
C VAL A 9 22.21 -28.18 -31.88
N PHE A 10 21.24 -27.26 -31.99
CA PHE A 10 21.05 -26.21 -31.01
C PHE A 10 20.56 -26.87 -29.71
N CYS A 11 21.51 -27.14 -28.80
CA CYS A 11 21.17 -27.37 -27.42
C CYS A 11 20.75 -26.02 -26.84
N GLY A 12 19.45 -25.74 -26.82
CA GLY A 12 18.90 -24.62 -26.07
C GLY A 12 19.14 -24.92 -24.59
N LEU A 13 20.18 -24.37 -24.02
CA LEU A 13 20.28 -24.21 -22.58
C LEU A 13 19.12 -23.30 -22.19
N ALA A 14 18.09 -23.87 -21.60
CA ALA A 14 17.15 -23.09 -20.81
C ALA A 14 18.00 -22.48 -19.66
N VAL A 15 18.31 -21.20 -19.75
CA VAL A 15 18.85 -20.45 -18.62
C VAL A 15 17.68 -20.38 -17.62
N GLN A 16 17.65 -21.30 -16.65
CA GLN A 16 16.78 -21.17 -15.52
C GLN A 16 17.11 -19.83 -14.84
N ALA A 17 16.08 -19.10 -14.43
CA ALA A 17 16.26 -17.89 -13.65
C ALA A 17 17.06 -18.29 -12.38
N GLN A 18 18.19 -17.63 -12.15
CA GLN A 18 19.07 -17.93 -11.01
C GLN A 18 18.41 -17.57 -9.68
N PHE A 19 17.47 -16.63 -9.70
CA PHE A 19 16.71 -16.19 -8.54
C PHE A 19 15.21 -16.26 -8.85
N GLN A 20 14.51 -17.08 -8.08
CA GLN A 20 13.06 -17.19 -8.07
C GLN A 20 12.61 -17.17 -6.62
N PHE A 21 12.12 -16.03 -6.16
CA PHE A 21 11.68 -15.86 -4.79
C PHE A 21 10.18 -16.08 -4.67
N ASN A 22 9.78 -16.88 -3.69
CA ASN A 22 8.39 -17.11 -3.32
C ASN A 22 8.16 -16.59 -1.91
N PHE A 23 6.96 -16.04 -1.66
CA PHE A 23 6.60 -15.59 -0.33
C PHE A 23 6.55 -16.76 0.65
N MET A 24 7.06 -16.51 1.86
CA MET A 24 7.00 -17.46 2.95
C MET A 24 6.62 -16.76 4.27
N SER A 25 6.05 -17.53 5.18
CA SER A 25 5.74 -17.09 6.55
C SER A 25 6.32 -18.05 7.61
N ALA A 26 7.23 -18.91 7.19
CA ALA A 26 7.68 -20.05 8.00
C ALA A 26 8.63 -19.66 9.16
N ILE A 27 9.25 -18.47 9.12
CA ILE A 27 10.11 -18.03 10.23
C ILE A 27 9.21 -17.43 11.32
N PRO A 28 9.08 -18.10 12.51
CA PRO A 28 8.28 -17.59 13.60
C PRO A 28 8.89 -16.33 14.21
N VAL A 29 8.02 -15.38 14.55
CA VAL A 29 8.41 -14.13 15.23
C VAL A 29 7.59 -14.00 16.52
N ILE A 30 8.28 -13.67 17.61
CA ILE A 30 7.69 -13.45 18.92
C ILE A 30 7.85 -11.98 19.30
N SER A 31 6.75 -11.34 19.69
CA SER A 31 6.74 -10.01 20.30
C SER A 31 5.90 -10.06 21.57
N ASP A 32 6.34 -9.43 22.66
CA ASP A 32 5.66 -9.39 23.96
C ASP A 32 5.20 -10.76 24.47
N GLY A 33 5.98 -11.81 24.13
CA GLY A 33 5.72 -13.19 24.53
C GLY A 33 4.62 -13.89 23.71
N GLN A 34 4.12 -13.28 22.63
CA GLN A 34 3.13 -13.84 21.71
C GLN A 34 3.76 -14.10 20.34
N ASN A 35 3.35 -15.19 19.69
CA ASN A 35 3.71 -15.41 18.29
C ASN A 35 2.91 -14.46 17.39
N LEU A 36 3.59 -13.71 16.55
CA LEU A 36 2.96 -12.91 15.51
C LEU A 36 2.44 -13.84 14.41
N THR A 37 1.12 -13.90 14.24
CA THR A 37 0.49 -14.83 13.27
C THR A 37 0.64 -14.36 11.83
N LYS A 38 0.94 -13.09 11.62
CA LYS A 38 1.10 -12.40 10.33
C LYS A 38 2.38 -11.57 10.29
N ALA A 39 3.45 -12.04 10.94
CA ALA A 39 4.71 -11.29 11.09
C ALA A 39 5.21 -10.65 9.79
N TRP A 40 5.06 -11.37 8.68
CA TRP A 40 5.58 -10.99 7.35
C TRP A 40 4.52 -10.43 6.42
N ALA A 41 3.45 -9.83 6.93
CA ALA A 41 2.33 -9.30 6.13
C ALA A 41 2.46 -7.83 5.75
N GLY A 42 3.54 -7.15 6.15
CA GLY A 42 3.92 -5.85 5.61
C GLY A 42 3.38 -4.60 6.33
N GLY A 43 2.84 -4.67 7.54
CA GLY A 43 2.47 -3.48 8.35
C GLY A 43 1.30 -2.64 7.79
N LEU A 44 0.83 -1.66 8.56
CA LEU A 44 -0.30 -0.80 8.22
C LEU A 44 -0.09 0.63 8.77
N ASN A 45 -0.30 1.66 7.94
CA ASN A 45 -0.21 3.06 8.38
C ASN A 45 -1.57 3.78 8.43
N THR A 46 -2.28 3.79 7.31
CA THR A 46 -3.59 4.47 7.17
C THR A 46 -4.57 3.55 6.44
N PRO A 47 -4.91 2.39 7.06
CA PRO A 47 -5.72 1.38 6.42
C PRO A 47 -7.19 1.78 6.34
N GLN A 48 -7.82 1.46 5.22
CA GLN A 48 -9.26 1.49 5.00
C GLN A 48 -9.74 0.05 4.86
N PHE A 49 -10.83 -0.28 5.55
CA PHE A 49 -11.33 -1.64 5.63
C PHE A 49 -12.66 -1.79 4.90
N SER A 50 -12.79 -2.85 4.12
CA SER A 50 -14.05 -3.32 3.56
C SER A 50 -13.98 -4.82 3.35
N SER A 51 -15.07 -5.47 2.93
CA SER A 51 -15.08 -6.92 2.70
C SER A 51 -15.65 -7.27 1.35
N LEU A 52 -15.25 -8.42 0.82
CA LEU A 52 -15.82 -9.03 -0.38
C LEU A 52 -15.55 -10.54 -0.36
N ASP A 53 -16.34 -11.33 -1.06
CA ASP A 53 -16.01 -12.72 -1.37
C ASP A 53 -15.00 -12.71 -2.54
N TYR A 54 -13.71 -12.73 -2.19
CA TYR A 54 -12.59 -12.54 -3.13
C TYR A 54 -12.36 -13.78 -4.01
N ASP A 55 -12.49 -14.97 -3.44
CA ASP A 55 -12.22 -16.23 -4.13
C ASP A 55 -13.48 -17.04 -4.45
N PHE A 56 -14.65 -16.49 -4.18
CA PHE A 56 -15.97 -17.06 -4.46
C PHE A 56 -16.23 -18.38 -3.73
N ASP A 57 -15.75 -18.51 -2.49
CA ASP A 57 -16.00 -19.64 -1.64
C ASP A 57 -17.25 -19.46 -0.74
N GLY A 58 -17.80 -18.26 -0.70
CA GLY A 58 -19.01 -17.87 0.02
C GLY A 58 -18.75 -17.23 1.38
N ASP A 59 -17.50 -17.13 1.79
CA ASP A 59 -17.07 -16.39 2.98
C ASP A 59 -16.61 -14.97 2.62
N GLU A 60 -16.79 -14.01 3.52
CA GLU A 60 -16.35 -12.63 3.30
C GLU A 60 -14.89 -12.45 3.68
N ASP A 61 -14.05 -12.14 2.70
CA ASP A 61 -12.65 -11.79 2.88
C ASP A 61 -12.48 -10.32 3.27
N LEU A 62 -11.38 -10.01 3.94
CA LEU A 62 -11.05 -8.65 4.35
C LEU A 62 -10.23 -7.95 3.27
N LEU A 63 -10.76 -6.88 2.69
CA LEU A 63 -10.05 -5.96 1.82
C LEU A 63 -9.48 -4.81 2.65
N VAL A 64 -8.17 -4.63 2.59
CA VAL A 64 -7.45 -3.53 3.22
C VAL A 64 -6.81 -2.66 2.14
N PHE A 65 -7.16 -1.39 2.11
CA PHE A 65 -6.50 -0.41 1.28
C PHE A 65 -5.71 0.57 2.15
N ASP A 66 -4.39 0.45 2.16
CA ASP A 66 -3.56 1.40 2.90
C ASP A 66 -3.30 2.64 2.04
N ARG A 67 -3.84 3.74 2.49
CA ARG A 67 -3.82 5.01 1.80
C ARG A 67 -2.44 5.67 1.76
N SER A 68 -1.52 5.30 2.66
CA SER A 68 -0.21 5.94 2.76
C SER A 68 0.62 5.76 1.49
N ALA A 69 0.51 4.60 0.85
CA ALA A 69 1.20 4.28 -0.39
C ALA A 69 0.29 3.66 -1.45
N ASP A 70 -1.04 3.86 -1.32
CA ASP A 70 -2.06 3.33 -2.25
C ASP A 70 -1.96 1.80 -2.42
N GLN A 71 -1.70 1.07 -1.32
CA GLN A 71 -1.53 -0.38 -1.31
C GLN A 71 -2.86 -1.10 -1.09
N LEU A 72 -3.14 -2.09 -1.92
CA LEU A 72 -4.30 -2.97 -1.75
C LEU A 72 -3.84 -4.37 -1.32
N ARG A 73 -4.44 -4.88 -0.24
CA ARG A 73 -4.23 -6.23 0.27
C ARG A 73 -5.56 -6.92 0.50
N VAL A 74 -5.59 -8.23 0.33
CA VAL A 74 -6.72 -9.07 0.70
C VAL A 74 -6.24 -10.12 1.70
N PHE A 75 -6.93 -10.18 2.82
CA PHE A 75 -6.78 -11.25 3.78
C PHE A 75 -7.97 -12.18 3.64
N LYS A 76 -7.71 -13.39 3.09
CA LYS A 76 -8.75 -14.39 2.90
C LYS A 76 -9.19 -14.98 4.22
N GLN A 77 -10.49 -15.13 4.39
CA GLN A 77 -11.03 -15.95 5.46
C GLN A 77 -10.75 -17.42 5.15
N VAL A 78 -10.04 -18.09 6.03
CA VAL A 78 -9.72 -19.51 5.91
C VAL A 78 -10.12 -20.24 7.17
N SER A 79 -10.57 -21.50 7.05
CA SER A 79 -10.94 -22.32 8.19
C SER A 79 -9.92 -23.43 8.42
N ASN A 80 -8.97 -23.19 9.30
CA ASN A 80 -7.97 -24.18 9.72
C ASN A 80 -8.44 -24.96 10.95
N GLY A 81 -8.81 -26.23 10.78
CA GLY A 81 -9.31 -27.07 11.88
C GLY A 81 -10.64 -26.62 12.48
N GLY A 82 -11.44 -25.86 11.74
CA GLY A 82 -12.75 -25.36 12.14
C GLY A 82 -12.74 -24.02 12.89
N THR A 83 -11.58 -23.38 13.02
CA THR A 83 -11.47 -22.02 13.54
C THR A 83 -11.17 -21.07 12.38
N PRO A 84 -12.05 -20.09 12.09
CA PRO A 84 -11.78 -19.10 11.04
C PRO A 84 -10.63 -18.18 11.42
N SER A 85 -9.88 -17.77 10.42
CA SER A 85 -8.77 -16.80 10.55
C SER A 85 -8.52 -16.11 9.21
N TYR A 86 -7.81 -14.99 9.25
CA TYR A 86 -7.39 -14.27 8.06
C TYR A 86 -5.99 -14.69 7.60
N GLU A 87 -5.84 -14.97 6.29
CA GLU A 87 -4.57 -15.29 5.63
C GLU A 87 -4.33 -14.33 4.46
N LEU A 88 -3.17 -13.67 4.43
CA LEU A 88 -2.83 -12.70 3.39
C LEU A 88 -2.63 -13.37 2.03
N ASP A 89 -3.35 -12.93 0.99
CA ASP A 89 -3.00 -13.22 -0.41
C ASP A 89 -2.17 -12.08 -0.98
N LEU A 90 -0.87 -12.30 -1.08
CA LEU A 90 0.10 -11.31 -1.55
C LEU A 90 -0.04 -10.94 -3.03
N ARG A 91 -0.78 -11.73 -3.82
CA ARG A 91 -1.01 -11.48 -5.23
C ARG A 91 -2.39 -10.88 -5.54
N ALA A 92 -3.20 -10.67 -4.52
CA ALA A 92 -4.58 -10.19 -4.69
C ALA A 92 -4.65 -8.90 -5.50
N HIS A 93 -3.70 -7.95 -5.30
CA HIS A 93 -3.64 -6.68 -6.04
C HIS A 93 -3.66 -6.86 -7.57
N LEU A 94 -3.16 -8.00 -8.11
CA LEU A 94 -3.14 -8.28 -9.56
C LEU A 94 -4.54 -8.46 -10.16
N PHE A 95 -5.54 -8.74 -9.32
CA PHE A 95 -6.92 -8.97 -9.73
C PHE A 95 -7.80 -7.74 -9.60
N PHE A 96 -7.24 -6.59 -9.20
CA PHE A 96 -7.96 -5.34 -9.06
C PHE A 96 -7.63 -4.34 -10.17
N PRO A 97 -8.54 -3.39 -10.47
CA PRO A 97 -8.25 -2.31 -11.42
C PRO A 97 -7.09 -1.43 -10.94
N THR A 98 -6.30 -0.93 -11.87
CA THR A 98 -5.21 0.00 -11.58
C THR A 98 -5.31 1.25 -12.46
N PRO A 99 -4.88 2.45 -11.97
CA PRO A 99 -4.45 2.72 -10.59
C PRO A 99 -5.62 2.87 -9.63
N LEU A 100 -5.41 2.47 -8.37
CA LEU A 100 -6.28 2.79 -7.23
C LEU A 100 -5.55 3.78 -6.34
N ASN A 101 -6.21 4.89 -5.95
CA ASN A 101 -5.58 5.93 -5.16
C ASN A 101 -6.53 6.47 -4.10
N TYR A 102 -5.99 6.88 -2.96
CA TYR A 102 -6.63 7.61 -1.86
C TYR A 102 -7.77 6.90 -1.14
N ARG A 103 -8.66 6.21 -1.86
CA ARG A 103 -9.83 5.55 -1.27
C ARG A 103 -10.27 4.37 -2.12
N VAL A 104 -10.53 3.25 -1.44
CA VAL A 104 -11.15 2.05 -2.01
C VAL A 104 -12.14 1.49 -1.00
N THR A 105 -13.35 1.22 -1.44
CA THR A 105 -14.39 0.56 -0.64
C THR A 105 -15.24 -0.34 -1.51
N THR A 106 -15.95 -1.27 -0.91
CA THR A 106 -16.84 -2.21 -1.60
C THR A 106 -18.28 -2.05 -1.15
N TYR A 107 -19.22 -2.25 -2.07
CA TYR A 107 -20.64 -2.30 -1.82
C TYR A 107 -21.33 -3.11 -2.94
N ASP A 108 -22.28 -3.96 -2.63
CA ASP A 108 -23.14 -4.65 -3.61
C ASP A 108 -24.24 -3.69 -4.05
N TYR A 109 -24.02 -2.89 -5.13
CA TYR A 109 -24.95 -1.84 -5.50
C TYR A 109 -26.12 -2.36 -6.33
N ASP A 110 -25.97 -3.49 -7.00
CA ASP A 110 -27.00 -4.07 -7.90
C ASP A 110 -27.71 -5.28 -7.30
N ASN A 111 -27.40 -5.61 -6.04
CA ASN A 111 -27.99 -6.71 -5.26
C ASN A 111 -27.83 -8.08 -5.92
N ASP A 112 -26.72 -8.29 -6.64
CA ASP A 112 -26.43 -9.58 -7.29
C ASP A 112 -25.69 -10.56 -6.37
N GLY A 113 -25.39 -10.15 -5.13
CA GLY A 113 -24.69 -10.91 -4.10
C GLY A 113 -23.16 -10.79 -4.19
N ARG A 114 -22.63 -9.99 -5.10
CA ARG A 114 -21.20 -9.73 -5.24
C ARG A 114 -20.93 -8.27 -4.94
N LYS A 115 -19.94 -8.00 -4.11
CA LYS A 115 -19.57 -6.62 -3.84
C LYS A 115 -18.81 -6.00 -4.99
N ASP A 116 -19.21 -4.80 -5.35
CA ASP A 116 -18.61 -3.95 -6.36
C ASP A 116 -17.58 -3.02 -5.74
N LEU A 117 -16.70 -2.46 -6.57
CA LEU A 117 -15.61 -1.62 -6.12
C LEU A 117 -15.88 -0.16 -6.40
N PHE A 118 -15.75 0.66 -5.36
CA PHE A 118 -15.85 2.12 -5.43
C PHE A 118 -14.52 2.74 -5.03
N CYS A 119 -13.95 3.57 -5.90
CA CYS A 119 -12.65 4.17 -5.67
C CYS A 119 -12.62 5.65 -6.03
N TYR A 120 -11.57 6.32 -5.57
CA TYR A 120 -11.36 7.73 -5.91
C TYR A 120 -11.10 7.92 -7.41
N THR A 121 -11.60 9.02 -7.94
CA THR A 121 -11.14 9.62 -9.21
C THR A 121 -11.07 11.13 -9.03
N VAL A 122 -10.34 11.82 -9.92
CA VAL A 122 -10.17 13.27 -9.81
C VAL A 122 -11.52 13.98 -9.72
N GLY A 123 -11.80 14.56 -8.54
CA GLY A 123 -13.02 15.29 -8.25
C GLY A 123 -14.29 14.43 -8.09
N GLY A 124 -14.18 13.14 -7.72
CA GLY A 124 -15.35 12.31 -7.55
C GLY A 124 -15.09 10.87 -7.12
N ILE A 125 -15.97 10.00 -7.57
CA ILE A 125 -15.97 8.57 -7.29
C ILE A 125 -16.17 7.79 -8.59
N LYS A 126 -15.46 6.69 -8.74
CA LYS A 126 -15.54 5.74 -9.83
C LYS A 126 -16.02 4.40 -9.30
N ALA A 127 -16.85 3.72 -10.07
CA ALA A 127 -17.36 2.40 -9.74
C ALA A 127 -16.90 1.35 -10.75
N TYR A 128 -16.69 0.13 -10.26
CA TYR A 128 -16.45 -1.07 -11.05
C TYR A 128 -17.39 -2.16 -10.57
N ARG A 129 -18.23 -2.66 -11.49
CA ARG A 129 -19.09 -3.81 -11.23
C ARG A 129 -18.26 -5.09 -11.17
N ASN A 130 -18.49 -5.92 -10.17
CA ASN A 130 -17.93 -7.26 -10.08
C ASN A 130 -18.75 -8.23 -10.95
N ILE A 131 -18.19 -8.63 -12.08
CA ILE A 131 -18.78 -9.61 -12.98
C ILE A 131 -18.07 -10.98 -12.90
N GLY A 132 -17.30 -11.19 -11.83
CA GLY A 132 -16.54 -12.40 -11.55
C GLY A 132 -17.41 -13.59 -11.16
N SER A 133 -16.78 -14.73 -11.01
CA SER A 133 -17.41 -15.98 -10.58
C SER A 133 -16.36 -16.97 -10.09
N ALA A 134 -16.75 -18.00 -9.34
CA ALA A 134 -15.86 -19.07 -8.89
C ALA A 134 -15.04 -19.73 -10.02
N SER A 135 -15.53 -19.72 -11.27
CA SER A 135 -14.81 -20.30 -12.42
C SER A 135 -13.81 -19.34 -13.08
N ASN A 136 -13.99 -18.02 -12.94
CA ASN A 136 -13.22 -17.01 -13.66
C ASN A 136 -12.41 -16.10 -12.72
N GLY A 137 -12.63 -16.20 -11.39
CA GLY A 137 -12.10 -15.28 -10.40
C GLY A 137 -12.73 -13.88 -10.50
N LEU A 138 -12.13 -12.92 -9.84
CA LEU A 138 -12.55 -11.52 -9.88
C LEU A 138 -12.42 -10.94 -11.31
N LEU A 139 -13.48 -10.31 -11.77
CA LEU A 139 -13.52 -9.58 -13.02
C LEU A 139 -14.29 -8.27 -12.83
N TRP A 140 -13.72 -7.17 -13.29
CA TRP A 140 -14.25 -5.83 -13.06
C TRP A 140 -14.69 -5.16 -14.36
N GLN A 141 -15.92 -4.72 -14.40
CA GLN A 141 -16.46 -3.89 -15.48
C GLN A 141 -16.57 -2.44 -15.00
N ALA A 142 -15.81 -1.53 -15.61
CA ALA A 142 -15.91 -0.12 -15.28
C ALA A 142 -17.31 0.41 -15.59
N TYR A 143 -17.95 1.00 -14.60
CA TYR A 143 -19.22 1.74 -14.75
C TYR A 143 -18.89 3.13 -15.18
N ASN A 144 -18.93 3.78 -16.04
CA ASN A 144 -18.56 5.16 -16.44
C ASN A 144 -17.18 5.65 -15.91
N PRO A 145 -16.57 6.67 -16.47
CA PRO A 145 -15.30 7.19 -15.95
C PRO A 145 -15.42 7.76 -14.53
N TYR A 146 -16.61 8.25 -14.14
CA TYR A 146 -16.95 8.71 -12.78
C TYR A 146 -18.47 8.80 -12.63
N LEU A 147 -18.95 8.74 -11.38
CA LEU A 147 -20.38 8.91 -11.09
C LEU A 147 -20.78 10.38 -11.20
N VAL A 148 -22.00 10.59 -11.68
CA VAL A 148 -22.61 11.92 -11.84
C VAL A 148 -23.87 12.04 -11.02
N SER A 149 -24.21 13.27 -10.61
CA SER A 149 -25.46 13.59 -9.94
C SER A 149 -26.13 14.78 -10.61
N ASN A 150 -27.47 14.80 -10.61
CA ASN A 150 -28.25 15.93 -11.06
C ASN A 150 -28.43 16.91 -9.88
N TYR A 151 -27.89 18.12 -10.02
CA TYR A 151 -27.92 19.17 -9.02
C TYR A 151 -29.13 20.14 -9.29
N ALA A 152 -30.32 19.58 -9.48
CA ALA A 152 -31.56 20.32 -9.79
C ALA A 152 -31.51 21.12 -11.12
N GLY A 153 -30.86 20.55 -12.10
CA GLY A 153 -30.69 21.12 -13.45
C GLY A 153 -29.46 20.62 -14.12
N PRO A 154 -28.24 21.07 -13.78
CA PRO A 154 -27.04 20.52 -14.35
C PRO A 154 -26.72 19.15 -13.77
N THR A 155 -26.30 18.21 -14.64
CA THR A 155 -25.69 16.96 -14.23
C THR A 155 -24.17 17.16 -14.21
N LEU A 156 -23.58 17.02 -13.04
CA LEU A 156 -22.15 17.21 -12.79
C LEU A 156 -21.57 15.96 -12.14
N ASN A 157 -20.24 15.87 -12.06
CA ASN A 157 -19.61 14.80 -11.29
C ASN A 157 -20.09 14.85 -9.82
N LEU A 158 -20.37 13.69 -9.25
CA LEU A 158 -20.65 13.54 -7.82
C LEU A 158 -19.33 13.79 -7.08
N TYR A 159 -19.18 15.01 -6.53
CA TYR A 159 -17.91 15.45 -5.96
C TYR A 159 -17.68 14.79 -4.61
N ILE A 160 -16.53 14.15 -4.47
CA ILE A 160 -16.01 13.62 -3.20
C ILE A 160 -14.50 13.91 -3.19
N SER A 161 -14.02 14.59 -2.17
CA SER A 161 -12.60 14.93 -2.10
C SER A 161 -11.72 13.69 -1.94
N ALA A 162 -10.42 13.84 -2.18
CA ALA A 162 -9.46 12.74 -1.97
C ALA A 162 -9.33 12.36 -0.48
N ALA A 163 -9.67 13.29 0.42
CA ALA A 163 -9.60 13.05 1.87
C ALA A 163 -10.87 12.40 2.42
N ASP A 164 -12.02 12.59 1.79
CA ASP A 164 -13.30 12.14 2.31
C ASP A 164 -13.52 10.63 2.16
N ILE A 165 -14.19 10.04 3.12
CA ILE A 165 -14.80 8.71 3.02
C ILE A 165 -16.32 8.91 3.08
N PRO A 166 -17.05 8.75 1.95
CA PRO A 166 -18.51 8.85 1.93
C PRO A 166 -19.15 7.59 2.52
N ALA A 167 -20.40 7.70 2.98
CA ALA A 167 -21.21 6.52 3.23
C ALA A 167 -21.88 6.07 1.92
N LEU A 168 -21.70 4.81 1.57
CA LEU A 168 -22.45 4.09 0.55
C LEU A 168 -23.50 3.25 1.28
N VAL A 169 -24.77 3.58 1.15
CA VAL A 169 -25.82 3.02 1.99
C VAL A 169 -27.20 3.28 1.35
N ASP A 170 -28.15 2.40 1.59
CA ASP A 170 -29.57 2.63 1.24
C ASP A 170 -30.23 3.51 2.31
N VAL A 171 -30.47 4.79 2.01
CA VAL A 171 -31.00 5.78 2.98
C VAL A 171 -32.51 5.67 3.15
N GLU A 172 -33.25 5.43 2.08
CA GLU A 172 -34.70 5.33 2.12
C GLU A 172 -35.26 3.92 2.30
N GLY A 173 -34.43 2.89 2.23
CA GLY A 173 -34.82 1.50 2.41
C GLY A 173 -35.55 0.92 1.21
N ASP A 174 -35.26 1.39 -0.01
CA ASP A 174 -35.89 0.92 -1.24
C ASP A 174 -35.07 -0.15 -1.97
N GLY A 175 -33.86 -0.41 -1.50
CA GLY A 175 -32.97 -1.48 -1.96
C GLY A 175 -31.95 -1.06 -3.01
N ASP A 176 -31.84 0.23 -3.35
CA ASP A 176 -30.70 0.70 -4.15
C ASP A 176 -29.68 1.52 -3.30
N MET A 177 -28.49 1.65 -3.83
CA MET A 177 -27.38 2.29 -3.11
C MET A 177 -27.39 3.80 -3.29
N ASP A 178 -27.46 4.53 -2.20
CA ASP A 178 -27.31 5.98 -2.11
C ASP A 178 -25.91 6.41 -1.66
N ILE A 179 -25.67 7.72 -1.70
CA ILE A 179 -24.42 8.30 -1.24
C ILE A 179 -24.67 9.48 -0.30
N LEU A 180 -24.09 9.39 0.91
CA LEU A 180 -23.97 10.53 1.83
C LEU A 180 -22.53 11.04 1.79
N THR A 181 -22.35 12.32 1.44
CA THR A 181 -21.04 12.97 1.38
C THR A 181 -21.13 14.44 1.75
N TYR A 182 -20.03 15.01 2.20
CA TYR A 182 -20.02 16.43 2.53
C TYR A 182 -19.96 17.31 1.28
N HIS A 183 -20.63 18.45 1.36
CA HIS A 183 -20.45 19.53 0.40
C HIS A 183 -18.98 19.99 0.39
N ILE A 184 -18.48 20.51 -0.73
CA ILE A 184 -17.10 20.98 -0.87
C ILE A 184 -16.66 22.01 0.21
N SER A 185 -17.61 22.71 0.86
CA SER A 185 -17.32 23.57 2.01
C SER A 185 -17.12 22.82 3.32
N GLY A 186 -17.47 21.53 3.38
CA GLY A 186 -17.36 20.68 4.56
C GLY A 186 -18.36 20.91 5.68
N GLU A 187 -19.30 21.83 5.54
CA GLU A 187 -20.23 22.15 6.64
C GLU A 187 -21.50 21.31 6.64
N TYR A 188 -21.97 20.86 5.48
CA TYR A 188 -23.27 20.23 5.31
C TYR A 188 -23.14 18.87 4.65
N LEU A 189 -23.82 17.88 5.21
CA LEU A 189 -23.92 16.54 4.63
C LEU A 189 -24.96 16.56 3.51
N GLN A 190 -24.55 16.16 2.32
CA GLN A 190 -25.41 16.03 1.14
C GLN A 190 -25.90 14.59 1.00
N TYR A 191 -27.15 14.43 0.60
CA TYR A 191 -27.74 13.16 0.23
C TYR A 191 -27.96 13.11 -1.28
N HIS A 192 -27.24 12.22 -1.93
CA HIS A 192 -27.40 11.89 -3.34
C HIS A 192 -28.17 10.58 -3.43
N GLN A 193 -29.48 10.70 -3.76
CA GLN A 193 -30.38 9.58 -3.93
C GLN A 193 -30.11 8.91 -5.28
N ASN A 194 -29.94 7.61 -5.29
CA ASN A 194 -30.03 6.82 -6.50
C ASN A 194 -31.50 6.81 -6.98
N GLN A 195 -31.72 6.74 -8.25
CA GLN A 195 -33.05 6.75 -8.88
C GLN A 195 -33.32 5.45 -9.64
N SER A 196 -32.52 4.42 -9.39
CA SER A 196 -32.63 3.16 -10.11
C SER A 196 -33.95 2.47 -9.81
N GLN A 197 -34.35 2.42 -8.54
CA GLN A 197 -35.63 1.84 -8.12
C GLN A 197 -36.83 2.67 -8.62
N GLU A 198 -36.80 4.00 -8.51
CA GLU A 198 -37.90 4.83 -8.94
C GLU A 198 -38.12 4.84 -10.45
N LEU A 199 -37.04 4.73 -11.23
CA LEU A 199 -37.12 4.78 -12.69
C LEU A 199 -37.36 3.42 -13.31
N TYR A 200 -36.78 2.37 -12.73
CA TYR A 200 -36.69 1.05 -13.39
C TYR A 200 -37.19 -0.11 -12.52
N GLY A 201 -37.33 0.05 -11.20
CA GLY A 201 -37.77 -0.99 -10.28
C GLY A 201 -36.72 -2.07 -10.03
N HIS A 202 -35.44 -1.72 -10.15
CA HIS A 202 -34.29 -2.58 -9.86
C HIS A 202 -33.10 -1.70 -9.43
N ALA A 203 -32.03 -2.28 -8.86
CA ALA A 203 -30.89 -1.57 -8.31
C ALA A 203 -29.68 -1.41 -9.26
N ASP A 204 -29.67 -2.06 -10.44
CA ASP A 204 -28.48 -2.22 -11.29
C ASP A 204 -28.06 -0.97 -12.09
N SER A 205 -28.51 0.23 -11.69
CA SER A 205 -28.11 1.49 -12.29
C SER A 205 -27.64 2.48 -11.21
N LEU A 206 -26.68 3.35 -11.57
CA LEU A 206 -26.14 4.38 -10.70
C LEU A 206 -26.51 5.75 -11.26
N ILE A 207 -27.74 6.21 -10.97
CA ILE A 207 -28.36 7.45 -11.47
C ILE A 207 -28.72 8.34 -10.31
N PHE A 208 -27.88 9.30 -9.98
CA PHE A 208 -28.02 10.10 -8.77
C PHE A 208 -28.65 11.46 -9.01
N ILE A 209 -29.46 11.88 -8.05
CA ILE A 209 -29.91 13.25 -7.89
C ILE A 209 -29.47 13.79 -6.52
N LEU A 210 -29.12 15.06 -6.42
CA LEU A 210 -28.93 15.69 -5.13
C LEU A 210 -30.35 15.92 -4.52
N LYS A 211 -30.74 14.94 -3.68
CA LYS A 211 -32.07 14.93 -3.05
C LYS A 211 -32.16 15.91 -1.90
N ASN A 212 -31.10 15.99 -1.11
CA ASN A 212 -31.04 16.87 0.04
C ASN A 212 -29.62 17.40 0.21
N ARG A 213 -29.48 18.70 0.41
CA ARG A 213 -28.18 19.35 0.58
C ARG A 213 -27.76 19.54 2.03
N CYS A 214 -28.66 19.23 2.98
CA CYS A 214 -28.42 19.30 4.42
C CYS A 214 -29.16 18.13 5.09
N TRP A 215 -28.75 16.90 4.79
CA TRP A 215 -29.37 15.70 5.34
C TRP A 215 -29.08 15.62 6.84
N GLY A 216 -30.08 15.26 7.63
CA GLY A 216 -30.01 15.27 9.09
C GLY A 216 -30.14 16.64 9.73
N LYS A 217 -30.31 17.71 8.96
CA LYS A 217 -30.55 19.09 9.45
C LYS A 217 -29.56 19.54 10.50
N TYR A 218 -28.30 19.26 10.28
CA TYR A 218 -27.19 19.72 11.12
C TYR A 218 -26.12 20.42 10.29
N ARG A 219 -25.27 21.14 10.96
CA ARG A 219 -24.13 21.85 10.36
C ARG A 219 -22.90 21.69 11.25
N GLU A 220 -21.77 21.44 10.62
CA GLU A 220 -20.46 21.47 11.28
C GLU A 220 -19.90 22.88 11.36
N ASP A 221 -19.20 23.19 12.45
CA ASP A 221 -18.44 24.43 12.55
C ASP A 221 -17.06 24.26 11.89
N VAL A 222 -16.74 25.10 10.93
CA VAL A 222 -15.45 25.06 10.20
C VAL A 222 -14.24 25.45 11.04
N THR A 223 -14.43 25.86 12.30
CA THR A 223 -13.33 26.33 13.17
C THR A 223 -13.20 25.58 14.48
N SER A 224 -14.18 24.76 14.79
CA SER A 224 -14.20 23.95 16.01
C SER A 224 -14.94 22.63 15.77
N ASN A 225 -14.72 21.66 16.64
CA ASN A 225 -15.40 20.34 16.60
C ASN A 225 -16.86 20.42 17.07
N THR A 226 -17.57 21.53 16.78
CA THR A 226 -18.91 21.75 17.25
C THR A 226 -19.94 21.48 16.16
N LEU A 227 -20.97 20.72 16.50
CA LEU A 227 -22.11 20.45 15.62
C LEU A 227 -23.33 21.27 16.06
N PHE A 228 -23.94 21.97 15.11
CA PHE A 228 -25.19 22.72 15.33
C PHE A 228 -26.36 21.86 14.85
N LEU A 229 -27.07 21.26 15.80
CA LEU A 229 -28.23 20.41 15.51
C LEU A 229 -29.48 21.24 15.24
N ASN A 230 -30.41 20.66 14.47
CA ASN A 230 -31.69 21.33 14.08
C ASN A 230 -31.43 22.67 13.39
N ASP A 231 -30.55 22.71 12.41
CA ASP A 231 -30.28 23.92 11.65
C ASP A 231 -31.54 24.38 10.91
N THR A 232 -32.03 25.58 11.26
CA THR A 232 -33.19 26.20 10.68
C THR A 232 -32.87 27.23 9.61
N SER A 233 -31.62 27.28 9.15
CA SER A 233 -31.23 28.15 8.03
C SER A 233 -32.03 27.82 6.77
N SER A 234 -32.15 28.78 5.88
CA SER A 234 -32.81 28.58 4.58
C SER A 234 -32.11 27.51 3.74
N TYR A 235 -30.83 27.24 4.01
CA TYR A 235 -30.07 26.19 3.36
C TYR A 235 -30.55 24.78 3.74
N CYS A 236 -30.96 24.59 5.00
CA CYS A 236 -31.41 23.29 5.53
C CYS A 236 -32.96 23.13 5.55
N THR A 237 -33.73 24.19 5.59
CA THR A 237 -35.19 24.08 5.74
C THR A 237 -35.94 23.72 4.47
N ASP A 238 -35.45 24.17 3.32
CA ASP A 238 -36.19 23.99 2.06
C ASP A 238 -35.85 22.71 1.31
N GLY A 239 -34.90 21.93 1.75
CA GLY A 239 -34.50 20.64 1.12
C GLY A 239 -34.50 20.63 -0.42
N ASN A 240 -35.23 21.58 -0.98
CA ASN A 240 -35.54 21.75 -2.39
C ASN A 240 -34.40 22.54 -3.07
N VAL A 241 -33.77 21.96 -4.01
CA VAL A 241 -32.49 22.31 -4.61
C VAL A 241 -32.53 23.41 -5.65
N SER A 242 -33.47 24.32 -5.60
CA SER A 242 -33.41 25.54 -6.43
C SER A 242 -32.40 26.54 -5.83
N ASN A 243 -31.13 26.26 -6.08
CA ASN A 243 -29.92 27.07 -5.93
C ASN A 243 -30.01 28.27 -4.95
N PRO A 244 -29.99 28.06 -3.64
CA PRO A 244 -29.69 29.14 -2.72
C PRO A 244 -28.16 29.27 -2.66
N GLU A 245 -27.69 30.48 -2.83
CA GLU A 245 -26.32 30.84 -2.55
C GLU A 245 -25.92 30.35 -1.16
N LEU A 246 -24.76 29.68 -1.04
CA LEU A 246 -24.17 29.45 0.27
C LEU A 246 -24.11 30.75 1.05
N PRO A 247 -24.44 30.77 2.36
CA PRO A 247 -24.28 31.95 3.17
C PRO A 247 -22.89 32.57 2.92
N SER A 248 -22.85 33.89 2.69
CA SER A 248 -21.65 34.60 2.21
C SER A 248 -20.40 34.49 3.11
N ASN A 249 -20.58 34.01 4.35
CA ASN A 249 -19.48 33.71 5.30
C ASN A 249 -18.82 32.35 5.10
N ILE A 250 -19.42 31.45 4.29
CA ILE A 250 -18.94 30.09 4.02
C ILE A 250 -17.99 30.04 2.81
N ALA A 251 -18.13 30.95 1.85
CA ALA A 251 -17.44 30.92 0.55
C ALA A 251 -15.89 30.94 0.60
N ASN A 252 -15.28 31.11 1.76
CA ASN A 252 -13.81 31.24 1.90
C ASN A 252 -13.16 30.24 2.84
N LYS A 253 -13.86 29.19 3.31
CA LYS A 253 -13.31 28.20 4.23
C LYS A 253 -13.55 26.80 3.66
N ALA A 254 -12.56 26.26 3.00
CA ALA A 254 -12.59 24.85 2.58
C ALA A 254 -12.38 23.97 3.82
N HIS A 255 -13.33 23.13 4.15
CA HIS A 255 -13.15 22.01 5.06
C HIS A 255 -12.25 20.98 4.37
N ALA A 256 -11.30 20.44 5.12
CA ALA A 256 -10.23 19.68 4.48
C ALA A 256 -10.49 18.15 4.39
N GLY A 257 -11.56 17.63 4.98
CA GLY A 257 -11.94 16.21 4.86
C GLY A 257 -12.80 15.68 6.00
N SER A 258 -13.72 14.76 5.69
CA SER A 258 -14.61 14.09 6.63
C SER A 258 -14.76 12.61 6.30
N THR A 259 -14.95 11.79 7.31
CA THR A 259 -15.31 10.36 7.17
C THR A 259 -16.71 10.14 7.70
N VAL A 260 -17.54 9.41 6.96
CA VAL A 260 -18.94 9.17 7.28
C VAL A 260 -19.21 7.67 7.30
N LEU A 261 -19.61 7.16 8.46
CA LEU A 261 -20.23 5.84 8.59
C LEU A 261 -21.70 6.05 8.96
N ALA A 262 -22.61 5.49 8.18
CA ALA A 262 -24.06 5.58 8.41
C ALA A 262 -24.62 4.19 8.70
N LEU A 263 -25.29 4.04 9.85
CA LEU A 263 -25.89 2.78 10.31
C LEU A 263 -27.00 3.08 11.32
N ASP A 264 -27.93 2.13 11.49
CA ASP A 264 -28.93 2.18 12.56
C ASP A 264 -28.30 1.72 13.87
N LEU A 265 -28.17 2.62 14.84
CA LEU A 265 -27.52 2.36 16.12
C LEU A 265 -28.49 2.05 17.27
N ASP A 266 -29.80 2.27 17.07
CA ASP A 266 -30.82 2.15 18.11
C ASP A 266 -32.05 1.35 17.70
N GLN A 267 -32.02 0.71 16.53
CA GLN A 267 -33.11 -0.06 15.95
C GLN A 267 -34.36 0.81 15.65
N SER A 268 -34.15 2.08 15.35
CA SER A 268 -35.24 3.01 14.94
C SER A 268 -35.68 2.78 13.49
N GLY A 269 -34.89 2.11 12.70
CA GLY A 269 -35.07 1.91 11.26
C GLY A 269 -34.66 3.12 10.43
N VAL A 270 -33.98 4.11 11.02
CA VAL A 270 -33.33 5.21 10.31
C VAL A 270 -31.84 5.22 10.58
N LEU A 271 -31.08 5.80 9.67
CA LEU A 271 -29.63 5.83 9.79
C LEU A 271 -29.18 6.93 10.74
N ASP A 272 -28.35 6.56 11.69
CA ASP A 272 -27.51 7.42 12.50
C ASP A 272 -26.15 7.62 11.83
N LEU A 273 -25.33 8.51 12.36
CA LEU A 273 -23.98 8.78 11.82
C LEU A 273 -22.90 8.60 12.86
N VAL A 274 -21.76 8.09 12.40
CA VAL A 274 -20.48 8.18 13.09
C VAL A 274 -19.53 8.95 12.18
N LEU A 275 -19.03 10.07 12.68
CA LEU A 275 -18.25 11.04 11.91
C LEU A 275 -16.83 11.14 12.43
N GLY A 276 -15.88 11.25 11.50
CA GLY A 276 -14.52 11.68 11.77
C GLY A 276 -14.16 12.92 10.98
N ASP A 277 -13.36 13.79 11.57
CA ASP A 277 -12.96 15.08 11.00
C ASP A 277 -11.44 15.14 10.84
N VAL A 278 -10.96 15.73 9.75
CA VAL A 278 -9.53 15.85 9.41
C VAL A 278 -8.71 16.61 10.47
N ALA A 279 -9.35 17.45 11.28
CA ALA A 279 -8.68 18.29 12.28
C ALA A 279 -8.72 17.71 13.70
N TYR A 280 -9.45 16.63 13.94
CA TYR A 280 -9.70 16.08 15.28
C TYR A 280 -9.43 14.57 15.34
N GLY A 281 -9.11 14.07 16.55
CA GLY A 281 -8.79 12.66 16.77
C GLY A 281 -9.97 11.78 17.19
N ASN A 282 -11.07 12.38 17.62
CA ASN A 282 -12.23 11.68 18.16
C ASN A 282 -13.29 11.38 17.10
N LEU A 283 -14.09 10.34 17.34
CA LEU A 283 -15.34 10.11 16.61
C LEU A 283 -16.51 10.82 17.27
N ILE A 284 -17.44 11.32 16.43
CA ILE A 284 -18.71 11.91 16.88
C ILE A 284 -19.86 11.04 16.40
N ARG A 285 -20.71 10.57 17.34
CA ARG A 285 -21.98 9.92 17.01
C ARG A 285 -23.10 10.95 16.96
N LEU A 286 -23.90 10.92 15.89
CA LEU A 286 -25.15 11.66 15.76
C LEU A 286 -26.32 10.70 15.71
N MET A 287 -27.32 10.91 16.58
CA MET A 287 -28.55 10.12 16.58
C MET A 287 -29.64 10.83 15.77
N ASN A 288 -30.24 10.11 14.87
CA ASN A 288 -31.37 10.59 14.04
C ASN A 288 -32.70 10.52 14.80
N GLY A 289 -33.46 11.60 14.83
CA GLY A 289 -34.76 11.65 15.50
C GLY A 289 -35.94 11.13 14.67
N GLY A 290 -35.68 10.54 13.50
CA GLY A 290 -36.70 9.92 12.65
C GLY A 290 -37.24 8.59 13.18
N THR A 291 -38.32 8.12 12.59
CA THR A 291 -38.95 6.82 12.94
C THR A 291 -39.27 5.98 11.70
N ALA A 292 -38.84 6.42 10.54
CA ALA A 292 -39.04 5.70 9.28
C ALA A 292 -37.96 6.13 8.29
N PRO A 293 -37.48 5.19 7.43
CA PRO A 293 -36.58 5.51 6.32
C PRO A 293 -37.14 6.62 5.41
N ASN A 294 -36.26 7.18 4.58
CA ASN A 294 -36.63 8.25 3.63
C ASN A 294 -37.17 9.54 4.26
N THR A 295 -36.83 9.85 5.49
CA THR A 295 -37.20 11.09 6.13
C THR A 295 -35.97 11.97 6.30
N ASN A 296 -36.08 13.25 5.95
CA ASN A 296 -35.11 14.26 6.32
C ASN A 296 -35.32 14.69 7.78
N SER A 297 -35.19 13.72 8.68
CA SER A 297 -35.35 13.94 10.13
C SER A 297 -34.11 14.63 10.68
N PRO A 298 -34.26 15.49 11.70
CA PRO A 298 -33.11 16.14 12.30
C PRO A 298 -32.32 15.18 13.16
N MET A 299 -30.99 15.36 13.19
CA MET A 299 -30.15 14.80 14.24
C MET A 299 -30.51 15.45 15.57
N VAL A 300 -30.80 14.66 16.61
CA VAL A 300 -31.33 15.09 17.89
C VAL A 300 -30.34 15.09 19.03
N SER A 301 -29.25 14.36 18.89
CA SER A 301 -28.16 14.33 19.89
C SER A 301 -26.81 14.08 19.24
N ALA A 302 -25.75 14.59 19.87
CA ALA A 302 -24.36 14.36 19.51
C ALA A 302 -23.59 13.80 20.71
N ASP A 303 -22.75 12.80 20.45
CA ASP A 303 -21.83 12.23 21.44
C ASP A 303 -20.41 12.37 20.88
N TYR A 304 -19.62 13.23 21.51
CA TYR A 304 -18.26 13.57 21.09
C TYR A 304 -17.19 12.61 21.63
N ASN A 305 -17.59 11.59 22.36
CA ASN A 305 -16.70 10.61 22.95
C ASN A 305 -17.10 9.18 22.54
N PHE A 306 -17.50 9.01 21.29
CA PHE A 306 -17.99 7.71 20.83
C PHE A 306 -16.85 6.70 20.62
N PRO A 307 -17.06 5.43 21.08
CA PRO A 307 -18.16 4.91 21.92
C PRO A 307 -18.01 5.32 23.41
N SER A 308 -19.02 6.00 23.96
CA SER A 308 -18.96 6.58 25.32
C SER A 308 -19.22 5.58 26.46
N ASN A 309 -19.65 4.37 26.14
CA ASN A 309 -19.87 3.29 27.10
C ASN A 309 -18.59 2.48 27.41
N THR A 310 -17.50 2.77 26.75
CA THR A 310 -16.19 2.11 26.88
C THR A 310 -15.07 3.14 26.66
N THR A 311 -13.83 2.70 26.38
CA THR A 311 -12.75 3.61 25.99
C THR A 311 -13.16 4.32 24.69
N PRO A 312 -13.32 5.65 24.66
CA PRO A 312 -13.64 6.37 23.43
C PRO A 312 -12.52 6.26 22.39
N ALA A 313 -12.89 6.27 21.12
CA ALA A 313 -11.91 6.29 20.04
C ALA A 313 -11.20 7.65 19.96
N ASP A 314 -9.87 7.62 19.95
CA ASP A 314 -9.02 8.81 19.78
C ASP A 314 -7.72 8.39 19.08
N VAL A 315 -7.68 8.51 17.75
CA VAL A 315 -6.52 8.16 16.92
C VAL A 315 -5.65 9.38 16.62
N GLN A 316 -5.67 10.36 17.48
CA GLN A 316 -4.96 11.62 17.41
C GLN A 316 -5.42 12.56 16.29
N LEU A 317 -5.59 12.08 15.06
CA LEU A 317 -6.01 12.93 13.94
C LEU A 317 -6.75 12.11 12.88
N PHE A 318 -7.87 12.63 12.43
CA PHE A 318 -8.65 12.14 11.31
C PHE A 318 -9.04 10.67 11.39
N PRO A 319 -9.87 10.28 12.37
CA PRO A 319 -10.37 8.90 12.48
C PRO A 319 -11.31 8.55 11.32
N ALA A 320 -11.27 7.30 10.90
CA ALA A 320 -12.28 6.69 10.04
C ALA A 320 -12.84 5.44 10.74
N ALA A 321 -14.15 5.27 10.67
CA ALA A 321 -14.86 4.17 11.29
C ALA A 321 -15.36 3.19 10.23
N TYR A 322 -15.22 1.88 10.50
CA TYR A 322 -15.64 0.79 9.62
C TYR A 322 -16.48 -0.21 10.41
N TYR A 323 -17.49 -0.81 9.75
CA TYR A 323 -18.46 -1.69 10.41
C TYR A 323 -18.49 -3.05 9.71
N LEU A 324 -17.73 -4.01 10.22
CA LEU A 324 -17.45 -5.32 9.61
C LEU A 324 -17.50 -6.41 10.68
N ASP A 325 -17.88 -7.64 10.32
CA ASP A 325 -17.67 -8.83 11.15
C ASP A 325 -16.21 -9.27 11.00
N ILE A 326 -15.41 -9.07 12.04
CA ILE A 326 -13.97 -9.32 11.97
C ILE A 326 -13.51 -10.46 12.89
N ASP A 327 -14.38 -10.96 13.75
CA ASP A 327 -14.11 -12.10 14.63
C ASP A 327 -14.98 -13.32 14.32
N PHE A 328 -15.74 -13.25 13.20
CA PHE A 328 -16.53 -14.33 12.62
C PHE A 328 -17.70 -14.79 13.52
N ASP A 329 -18.26 -13.92 14.34
CA ASP A 329 -19.40 -14.22 15.20
C ASP A 329 -20.76 -13.81 14.58
N LEU A 330 -20.75 -13.38 13.29
CA LEU A 330 -21.89 -12.89 12.50
C LEU A 330 -22.43 -11.54 12.97
N LYS A 331 -21.75 -10.89 13.87
CA LYS A 331 -22.05 -9.52 14.27
C LYS A 331 -20.96 -8.60 13.75
N LYS A 332 -21.40 -7.50 13.19
CA LYS A 332 -20.45 -6.49 12.72
C LYS A 332 -19.89 -5.71 13.90
N ASP A 333 -18.60 -5.61 13.93
CA ASP A 333 -17.80 -4.88 14.89
C ASP A 333 -17.45 -3.49 14.37
N LEU A 334 -16.92 -2.64 15.24
CA LEU A 334 -16.41 -1.32 14.88
C LEU A 334 -14.88 -1.34 14.86
N LEU A 335 -14.30 -1.06 13.70
CA LEU A 335 -12.89 -0.72 13.56
C LEU A 335 -12.75 0.79 13.42
N VAL A 336 -11.68 1.33 14.01
CA VAL A 336 -11.32 2.74 13.85
C VAL A 336 -9.84 2.83 13.50
N ALA A 337 -9.52 3.52 12.42
CA ALA A 337 -8.15 3.73 11.99
C ALA A 337 -7.93 5.18 11.52
N PRO A 338 -6.71 5.71 11.54
CA PRO A 338 -6.42 7.05 11.03
C PRO A 338 -6.56 7.08 9.50
N ASN A 339 -7.10 8.20 8.98
CA ASN A 339 -7.21 8.48 7.54
C ASN A 339 -6.25 9.59 7.08
N ALA A 340 -5.30 9.99 7.93
CA ALA A 340 -4.35 11.07 7.68
C ALA A 340 -2.93 10.55 7.47
N ASN A 341 -2.40 10.68 6.25
CA ASN A 341 -1.06 10.21 5.91
C ASN A 341 0.03 11.01 6.65
N ASN A 342 0.94 10.31 7.34
CA ASN A 342 2.17 10.86 7.93
C ASN A 342 1.97 11.97 8.98
N VAL A 343 0.76 12.17 9.49
CA VAL A 343 0.42 13.18 10.49
C VAL A 343 -0.47 12.65 11.61
N SER A 344 -0.76 11.37 11.62
CA SER A 344 -1.48 10.65 12.69
C SER A 344 -0.67 9.47 13.18
N GLU A 345 -1.16 8.77 14.18
CA GLU A 345 -0.55 7.51 14.63
C GLU A 345 -0.41 6.52 13.48
N ASN A 346 0.69 5.82 13.44
CA ASN A 346 0.99 4.80 12.43
C ASN A 346 1.58 3.52 13.05
N GLU A 347 1.52 3.39 14.36
CA GLU A 347 1.91 2.22 15.12
C GLU A 347 0.87 2.00 16.20
N ASN A 348 0.31 0.80 16.33
CA ASN A 348 -0.80 0.49 17.22
C ASN A 348 -2.00 1.43 17.01
N SER A 349 -2.42 1.58 15.77
CA SER A 349 -3.37 2.62 15.36
C SER A 349 -4.69 2.08 14.82
N VAL A 350 -4.88 0.75 14.80
CA VAL A 350 -6.12 0.10 14.37
C VAL A 350 -6.91 -0.35 15.59
N TRP A 351 -7.88 0.47 16.01
CA TRP A 351 -8.67 0.23 17.20
C TRP A 351 -9.84 -0.72 16.92
N PHE A 352 -9.99 -1.73 17.77
CA PHE A 352 -11.06 -2.72 17.68
C PHE A 352 -12.05 -2.60 18.83
N TYR A 353 -13.34 -2.53 18.47
CA TYR A 353 -14.47 -2.55 19.38
C TYR A 353 -15.42 -3.68 19.00
N LYS A 354 -15.50 -4.70 19.86
CA LYS A 354 -16.40 -5.84 19.65
C LYS A 354 -17.85 -5.45 19.87
N ASN A 355 -18.75 -5.88 18.99
CA ASN A 355 -20.18 -5.73 19.16
C ASN A 355 -20.77 -6.87 20.00
N LEU A 356 -21.20 -6.55 21.20
CA LEU A 356 -21.83 -7.52 22.12
C LEU A 356 -23.34 -7.68 21.91
N ALA A 357 -23.96 -6.92 21.00
CA ALA A 357 -25.42 -6.93 20.78
C ALA A 357 -25.81 -7.40 19.38
N THR A 358 -26.67 -6.68 18.67
CA THR A 358 -27.13 -7.00 17.31
C THR A 358 -26.59 -5.99 16.29
N ASN A 359 -26.64 -6.33 15.02
CA ASN A 359 -26.21 -5.42 13.96
C ASN A 359 -27.09 -4.16 13.82
N GLN A 360 -28.35 -4.19 14.29
CA GLN A 360 -29.28 -3.06 14.25
C GLN A 360 -29.31 -2.21 15.53
N ALA A 361 -28.68 -2.69 16.59
CA ALA A 361 -28.52 -1.95 17.84
C ALA A 361 -27.20 -2.37 18.49
N PRO A 362 -26.06 -2.03 17.89
CA PRO A 362 -24.75 -2.50 18.35
C PRO A 362 -24.36 -1.88 19.69
N VAL A 363 -23.71 -2.67 20.53
CA VAL A 363 -23.07 -2.22 21.77
C VAL A 363 -21.60 -2.51 21.65
N PHE A 364 -20.83 -1.50 21.33
CA PHE A 364 -19.38 -1.61 21.12
C PHE A 364 -18.64 -1.58 22.44
N VAL A 365 -17.68 -2.50 22.58
CA VAL A 365 -16.79 -2.61 23.75
C VAL A 365 -15.35 -2.71 23.26
N TYR A 366 -14.53 -1.76 23.69
CA TYR A 366 -13.11 -1.71 23.36
C TYR A 366 -12.40 -3.04 23.70
N GLN A 367 -11.59 -3.52 22.77
CA GLN A 367 -10.76 -4.71 22.92
C GLN A 367 -9.27 -4.34 22.92
N ASP A 368 -8.79 -3.76 21.82
CA ASP A 368 -7.40 -3.37 21.64
C ASP A 368 -7.29 -2.19 20.67
N HIS A 369 -6.07 -1.72 20.43
CA HIS A 369 -5.76 -0.61 19.52
C HIS A 369 -4.74 -0.98 18.44
N ASP A 370 -4.45 -2.26 18.29
CA ASP A 370 -3.48 -2.80 17.35
C ASP A 370 -4.03 -4.00 16.56
N TRP A 371 -5.37 -4.08 16.41
CA TRP A 371 -6.01 -5.18 15.69
C TRP A 371 -5.40 -5.37 14.29
N LEU A 372 -5.08 -6.59 13.93
CA LEU A 372 -4.37 -7.01 12.73
C LEU A 372 -2.90 -6.51 12.68
N GLN A 373 -2.64 -5.26 13.04
CA GLN A 373 -1.32 -4.62 13.08
C GLN A 373 -0.42 -5.25 14.15
N GLY A 374 -0.97 -5.57 15.33
CA GLY A 374 -0.25 -6.25 16.42
C GLY A 374 0.19 -7.68 16.09
N ASP A 375 -0.36 -8.29 15.05
CA ASP A 375 0.06 -9.60 14.52
C ASP A 375 1.23 -9.51 13.52
N MET A 376 1.70 -8.31 13.18
CA MET A 376 2.73 -8.04 12.17
C MET A 376 4.02 -7.50 12.80
N ILE A 377 5.14 -7.66 12.11
CA ILE A 377 6.27 -6.77 12.30
C ILE A 377 5.84 -5.42 11.74
N ASP A 378 5.68 -4.42 12.60
CA ASP A 378 5.29 -3.06 12.21
C ASP A 378 5.91 -2.04 13.18
N HIS A 379 6.67 -1.10 12.65
CA HIS A 379 7.38 -0.09 13.43
C HIS A 379 7.11 1.34 12.92
N GLY A 380 5.95 1.56 12.34
CA GLY A 380 5.54 2.84 11.78
C GLY A 380 5.98 3.01 10.32
N LEU A 381 6.33 4.21 9.88
CA LEU A 381 6.61 4.49 8.47
C LEU A 381 7.98 3.98 8.03
N GLY A 382 8.02 3.25 6.93
CA GLY A 382 9.22 2.95 6.15
C GLY A 382 10.20 2.02 6.85
N SER A 383 10.03 0.72 6.73
CA SER A 383 10.92 -0.29 7.32
C SER A 383 12.14 -0.55 6.45
N VAL A 384 13.30 -0.65 7.09
CA VAL A 384 14.57 -1.04 6.45
C VAL A 384 15.19 -2.19 7.23
N PRO A 385 15.14 -3.42 6.68
CA PRO A 385 15.70 -4.59 7.34
C PRO A 385 17.23 -4.66 7.21
N LEU A 386 17.88 -5.21 8.23
CA LEU A 386 19.28 -5.59 8.22
C LEU A 386 19.42 -6.94 8.92
N VAL A 387 20.03 -7.92 8.25
CA VAL A 387 20.31 -9.26 8.78
C VAL A 387 21.78 -9.33 9.18
N TYR A 388 22.06 -9.60 10.46
CA TYR A 388 23.42 -9.69 10.99
C TYR A 388 23.46 -10.52 12.27
N ASP A 389 24.58 -11.15 12.59
CA ASP A 389 24.82 -11.79 13.91
C ASP A 389 25.26 -10.70 14.89
N VAL A 390 24.28 -10.09 15.56
CA VAL A 390 24.49 -8.90 16.41
C VAL A 390 25.16 -9.26 17.73
N ASN A 391 24.82 -10.41 18.30
CA ASN A 391 25.28 -10.89 19.60
C ASN A 391 26.46 -11.87 19.53
N GLN A 392 26.91 -12.23 18.31
CA GLN A 392 28.01 -13.15 18.03
C GLN A 392 27.77 -14.58 18.57
N ASP A 393 26.52 -15.05 18.52
CA ASP A 393 26.19 -16.44 18.89
C ASP A 393 26.22 -17.41 17.70
N GLY A 394 26.49 -16.92 16.49
CA GLY A 394 26.56 -17.67 15.25
C GLY A 394 25.24 -17.79 14.50
N LEU A 395 24.16 -17.18 15.00
CA LEU A 395 22.86 -17.10 14.34
C LEU A 395 22.66 -15.70 13.75
N LYS A 396 21.90 -15.61 12.67
CA LYS A 396 21.57 -14.33 12.08
C LYS A 396 20.35 -13.74 12.79
N ASP A 397 20.51 -12.55 13.31
CA ASP A 397 19.46 -11.72 13.89
C ASP A 397 18.87 -10.77 12.85
N LEU A 398 17.76 -10.12 13.18
CA LEU A 398 17.11 -9.12 12.34
C LEU A 398 17.04 -7.78 13.08
N LEU A 399 17.58 -6.74 12.46
CA LEU A 399 17.33 -5.35 12.84
C LEU A 399 16.33 -4.73 11.86
N VAL A 400 15.36 -3.98 12.37
CA VAL A 400 14.37 -3.27 11.55
C VAL A 400 14.42 -1.80 11.93
N ALA A 401 15.01 -0.99 11.05
CA ALA A 401 14.97 0.45 11.20
C ALA A 401 13.68 1.01 10.60
N ASN A 402 13.13 2.07 11.20
CA ASN A 402 12.03 2.82 10.64
C ASN A 402 12.48 4.22 10.16
N TYR A 403 11.66 4.84 9.32
CA TYR A 403 11.82 6.26 9.03
C TYR A 403 11.33 7.09 10.20
N PHE A 404 10.15 6.79 10.72
CA PHE A 404 9.66 7.24 12.01
C PHE A 404 8.38 6.49 12.42
N ALA A 405 8.20 6.28 13.71
CA ALA A 405 6.90 6.06 14.32
C ALA A 405 6.31 7.42 14.69
N TYR A 406 5.03 7.63 14.42
CA TYR A 406 4.32 8.84 14.81
C TYR A 406 3.54 8.56 16.08
N LYS A 407 4.01 9.14 17.17
CA LYS A 407 3.43 9.01 18.51
C LYS A 407 2.40 10.11 18.78
N PRO A 408 1.47 9.91 19.72
CA PRO A 408 0.61 10.99 20.19
C PRO A 408 1.41 12.27 20.51
N VAL A 409 0.75 13.43 20.40
CA VAL A 409 1.33 14.75 20.64
C VAL A 409 2.33 15.19 19.56
N LEU A 410 2.15 14.72 18.32
CA LEU A 410 2.93 15.13 17.15
C LEU A 410 4.44 14.86 17.26
N ASN A 411 4.82 13.83 17.98
CA ASN A 411 6.21 13.43 18.13
C ASN A 411 6.57 12.30 17.14
N LYS A 412 7.62 12.52 16.34
CA LYS A 412 8.19 11.53 15.44
C LYS A 412 9.44 10.93 16.03
N GLU A 413 9.51 9.60 16.09
CA GLU A 413 10.63 8.85 16.66
C GLU A 413 11.22 7.90 15.63
N ALA A 414 12.53 8.06 15.33
CA ALA A 414 13.28 7.04 14.61
C ALA A 414 13.80 6.01 15.60
N ARG A 415 13.60 4.74 15.27
CA ARG A 415 14.01 3.60 16.10
C ARG A 415 14.61 2.50 15.23
N ILE A 416 15.33 1.60 15.88
CA ILE A 416 15.72 0.30 15.32
C ILE A 416 15.20 -0.76 16.27
N ALA A 417 14.31 -1.61 15.80
CA ALA A 417 13.89 -2.79 16.55
C ALA A 417 14.90 -3.92 16.37
N TYR A 418 15.27 -4.57 17.46
CA TYR A 418 16.18 -5.71 17.46
C TYR A 418 15.43 -7.00 17.76
N TYR A 419 15.39 -7.87 16.77
CA TYR A 419 14.86 -9.23 16.84
C TYR A 419 16.04 -10.21 16.92
N GLN A 420 16.22 -10.83 18.07
CA GLN A 420 17.23 -11.86 18.26
C GLN A 420 16.75 -13.21 17.74
N ASN A 421 17.59 -13.93 17.01
CA ASN A 421 17.33 -15.30 16.64
C ASN A 421 17.65 -16.24 17.83
N ILE A 422 16.60 -16.81 18.43
CA ILE A 422 16.70 -17.77 19.55
C ILE A 422 16.49 -19.22 19.11
N GLY A 423 16.37 -19.46 17.82
CA GLY A 423 16.17 -20.78 17.23
C GLY A 423 17.47 -21.58 17.09
N THR A 424 17.63 -22.21 15.94
CA THR A 424 18.85 -22.92 15.54
C THR A 424 19.28 -22.44 14.15
N ALA A 425 20.47 -22.86 13.74
CA ALA A 425 20.97 -22.49 12.42
C ALA A 425 20.08 -22.96 11.24
N THR A 426 19.25 -24.01 11.45
CA THR A 426 18.37 -24.57 10.42
C THR A 426 16.88 -24.42 10.74
N ALA A 427 16.54 -23.77 11.82
CA ALA A 427 15.17 -23.46 12.22
C ALA A 427 15.20 -22.14 13.02
N PRO A 428 15.31 -20.99 12.35
CA PRO A 428 15.35 -19.68 12.99
C PRO A 428 14.03 -19.39 13.68
N GLN A 429 14.12 -18.70 14.80
CA GLN A 429 12.99 -18.15 15.53
C GLN A 429 13.39 -16.79 16.08
N LEU A 430 12.71 -15.75 15.67
CA LEU A 430 13.02 -14.38 16.04
C LEU A 430 12.18 -13.95 17.26
N ILE A 431 12.82 -13.29 18.21
CA ILE A 431 12.14 -12.65 19.34
C ILE A 431 12.51 -11.18 19.42
N LEU A 432 11.51 -10.31 19.51
CA LEU A 432 11.74 -8.89 19.78
C LEU A 432 12.32 -8.72 21.18
N VAL A 433 13.55 -8.25 21.26
CA VAL A 433 14.25 -8.02 22.54
C VAL A 433 14.40 -6.56 22.89
N ASP A 434 14.34 -5.66 21.88
CA ASP A 434 14.43 -4.22 22.09
C ASP A 434 13.75 -3.48 20.93
N GLN A 435 12.77 -2.64 21.23
CA GLN A 435 12.06 -1.82 20.22
C GLN A 435 12.81 -0.55 19.85
N ASP A 436 13.74 -0.08 20.69
CA ASP A 436 14.54 1.13 20.47
C ASP A 436 16.03 0.84 20.74
N PHE A 437 16.54 -0.15 20.01
CA PHE A 437 17.94 -0.55 20.06
C PHE A 437 18.86 0.66 19.85
N LEU A 438 19.85 0.83 20.73
CA LEU A 438 20.70 2.01 20.83
C LEU A 438 20.05 3.25 21.46
N ASN A 439 18.82 3.20 21.94
CA ASN A 439 18.05 4.31 22.51
C ASN A 439 17.97 5.52 21.56
N LEU A 440 17.66 5.24 20.30
CA LEU A 440 17.70 6.24 19.22
C LEU A 440 16.57 7.27 19.33
N ALA A 441 15.41 6.90 19.86
CA ALA A 441 14.30 7.82 20.08
C ALA A 441 14.68 9.01 21.00
N SER A 442 15.60 8.80 21.94
CA SER A 442 16.13 9.83 22.81
C SER A 442 17.40 10.51 22.28
N SER A 443 17.97 10.00 21.18
CA SER A 443 19.18 10.56 20.55
C SER A 443 18.85 11.84 19.79
N ASN A 444 19.82 12.75 19.65
CA ASN A 444 19.69 13.94 18.81
C ASN A 444 20.20 13.67 17.38
N LEU A 445 20.08 12.42 16.89
CA LEU A 445 20.61 12.06 15.56
C LEU A 445 19.65 12.39 14.41
N GLY A 446 18.38 12.66 14.68
CA GLY A 446 17.34 12.96 13.68
C GLY A 446 16.48 11.73 13.37
N LEU A 447 15.82 11.76 12.22
CA LEU A 447 14.95 10.69 11.71
C LEU A 447 15.67 9.84 10.66
N ARG A 448 15.05 8.73 10.23
CA ARG A 448 15.56 7.83 9.16
C ARG A 448 17.00 7.38 9.46
N LEU A 449 17.18 6.76 10.62
CA LEU A 449 18.47 6.25 11.05
C LEU A 449 18.68 4.84 10.50
N LEU A 450 19.42 4.71 9.39
CA LEU A 450 19.59 3.46 8.67
C LEU A 450 20.90 2.77 9.05
N PRO A 451 20.86 1.54 9.61
CA PRO A 451 22.05 0.84 10.09
C PRO A 451 22.81 0.12 9.00
N ALA A 452 24.14 0.04 9.15
CA ALA A 452 24.98 -0.98 8.54
C ALA A 452 26.00 -1.49 9.58
N MET A 453 26.36 -2.75 9.50
CA MET A 453 27.22 -3.41 10.48
C MET A 453 28.47 -4.00 9.84
N GLY A 454 29.58 -4.00 10.59
CA GLY A 454 30.84 -4.60 10.21
C GLY A 454 31.94 -4.31 11.22
N ASP A 455 32.99 -5.12 11.27
CA ASP A 455 34.15 -4.87 12.12
C ASP A 455 35.01 -3.74 11.49
N LEU A 456 34.95 -2.55 12.07
CA LEU A 456 35.67 -1.38 11.59
C LEU A 456 36.95 -1.08 12.38
N ASN A 457 37.18 -1.78 13.50
CA ASN A 457 38.30 -1.52 14.37
C ASN A 457 39.28 -2.72 14.47
N GLY A 458 38.97 -3.86 13.84
CA GLY A 458 39.78 -5.08 13.80
C GLY A 458 39.75 -5.89 15.09
N ASP A 459 38.76 -5.71 15.94
CA ASP A 459 38.59 -6.45 17.20
C ASP A 459 37.73 -7.69 17.07
N THR A 460 37.28 -8.00 15.85
CA THR A 460 36.39 -9.10 15.46
C THR A 460 34.95 -8.98 15.90
N LYS A 461 34.56 -7.86 16.46
CA LYS A 461 33.16 -7.56 16.82
C LYS A 461 32.55 -6.62 15.80
N PRO A 462 31.28 -6.82 15.47
CA PRO A 462 30.62 -5.90 14.55
C PRO A 462 30.35 -4.55 15.21
N ASP A 463 30.82 -3.48 14.59
CA ASP A 463 30.44 -2.11 14.90
C ASP A 463 29.18 -1.71 14.11
N ILE A 464 28.55 -0.58 14.47
CA ILE A 464 27.39 -0.04 13.76
C ILE A 464 27.71 1.35 13.21
N ILE A 465 27.39 1.58 11.95
CA ILE A 465 27.26 2.93 11.40
C ILE A 465 25.79 3.22 11.11
N LEU A 466 25.38 4.47 11.33
CA LEU A 466 24.02 4.93 11.09
C LEU A 466 24.01 6.06 10.08
N GLY A 467 23.40 5.82 8.94
CA GLY A 467 23.05 6.88 8.00
C GLY A 467 21.97 7.77 8.58
N ARG A 468 22.06 9.09 8.34
CA ARG A 468 21.21 10.11 8.93
C ARG A 468 20.45 10.88 7.87
N GLU A 469 19.34 11.49 8.27
CA GLU A 469 18.51 12.34 7.40
C GLU A 469 19.30 13.50 6.76
N ASN A 470 20.25 14.08 7.48
CA ASN A 470 21.10 15.17 6.98
C ASN A 470 22.19 14.70 6.00
N GLY A 471 22.27 13.42 5.68
CA GLY A 471 23.26 12.82 4.77
C GLY A 471 24.60 12.47 5.42
N GLN A 472 24.75 12.66 6.73
CA GLN A 472 25.93 12.26 7.49
C GLN A 472 25.80 10.83 8.00
N ILE A 473 26.89 10.27 8.53
CA ILE A 473 26.95 8.90 9.04
C ILE A 473 27.53 8.94 10.45
N ALA A 474 26.75 8.49 11.44
CA ALA A 474 27.23 8.30 12.82
C ALA A 474 27.91 6.96 12.99
N PHE A 475 28.80 6.84 13.97
CA PHE A 475 29.55 5.63 14.27
C PHE A 475 29.40 5.23 15.73
N TYR A 476 29.04 3.98 15.94
CA TYR A 476 28.95 3.32 17.24
C TYR A 476 29.96 2.15 17.30
N PHE A 477 30.78 2.19 18.31
CA PHE A 477 31.75 1.14 18.62
C PHE A 477 31.12 0.05 19.48
N ASN A 478 31.41 -1.21 19.18
CA ASN A 478 30.98 -2.36 19.98
C ASN A 478 31.91 -2.60 21.16
N ALA A 479 31.51 -2.15 22.33
CA ALA A 479 32.25 -2.33 23.60
C ALA A 479 31.85 -3.60 24.37
N SER A 480 31.19 -4.58 23.73
CA SER A 480 30.75 -5.80 24.38
C SER A 480 31.89 -6.61 24.96
N THR A 481 31.71 -7.14 26.16
CA THR A 481 32.65 -8.09 26.80
C THR A 481 32.12 -9.51 26.87
N GLY A 482 30.94 -9.76 26.32
CA GLY A 482 30.25 -11.04 26.24
C GLY A 482 29.18 -11.01 25.15
N SER A 483 28.22 -11.91 25.18
CA SER A 483 27.16 -12.04 24.17
C SER A 483 26.08 -10.95 24.20
N THR A 484 26.03 -10.10 25.25
CA THR A 484 25.11 -8.97 25.28
C THR A 484 25.68 -7.80 24.49
N PRO A 485 25.01 -7.34 23.42
CA PRO A 485 25.47 -6.20 22.63
C PRO A 485 25.59 -4.92 23.49
N ASN A 486 26.69 -4.17 23.31
CA ASN A 486 26.94 -2.93 24.01
C ASN A 486 27.61 -1.93 23.06
N PHE A 487 26.82 -1.14 22.37
CA PHE A 487 27.31 -0.15 21.41
C PHE A 487 27.39 1.24 22.04
N GLN A 488 28.50 1.92 21.80
CA GLN A 488 28.77 3.25 22.32
C GLN A 488 29.02 4.23 21.19
N LEU A 489 28.30 5.35 21.18
CA LEU A 489 28.46 6.40 20.19
C LEU A 489 29.89 6.98 20.27
N GLN A 490 30.63 6.86 19.19
CA GLN A 490 31.99 7.40 19.05
C GLN A 490 32.00 8.72 18.29
N SER A 491 31.16 8.86 17.27
CA SER A 491 31.08 10.05 16.44
C SER A 491 29.69 10.23 15.83
N ASN A 492 29.22 11.46 15.81
CA ASN A 492 28.01 11.86 15.11
C ASN A 492 28.20 11.97 13.59
N ALA A 493 29.46 12.03 13.12
CA ALA A 493 29.79 12.09 11.71
C ALA A 493 31.21 11.53 11.50
N ILE A 494 31.37 10.50 10.66
CA ILE A 494 32.67 9.96 10.27
C ILE A 494 33.35 10.88 9.27
N LEU A 495 34.70 10.82 9.27
CA LEU A 495 35.55 11.66 8.42
C LEU A 495 36.14 10.83 7.26
N ASP A 496 36.36 11.49 6.12
CA ASP A 496 37.10 10.94 4.99
C ASP A 496 38.64 11.06 5.18
N ALA A 497 39.40 10.57 4.22
CA ALA A 497 40.89 10.64 4.19
C ALA A 497 41.43 12.06 4.27
N ASN A 498 40.66 13.10 3.96
CA ASN A 498 41.01 14.48 4.00
C ASN A 498 40.54 15.18 5.28
N ASN A 499 40.05 14.42 6.28
CA ASN A 499 39.43 14.94 7.49
C ASN A 499 38.19 15.82 7.22
N GLN A 500 37.46 15.53 6.12
CA GLN A 500 36.19 16.16 5.85
C GLN A 500 35.06 15.20 6.29
N ILE A 501 33.94 15.77 6.76
CA ILE A 501 32.76 14.95 7.10
C ILE A 501 32.28 14.24 5.85
N ILE A 502 32.11 12.92 5.92
CA ILE A 502 31.40 12.16 4.89
C ILE A 502 29.95 12.57 4.89
N GLN A 503 29.52 13.14 3.79
CA GLN A 503 28.16 13.66 3.64
C GLN A 503 27.66 13.47 2.20
N VAL A 504 26.54 12.74 2.06
CA VAL A 504 25.76 12.66 0.83
C VAL A 504 24.65 13.74 0.84
N PRO A 505 23.97 14.02 -0.27
CA PRO A 505 23.00 15.12 -0.35
C PRO A 505 21.91 15.12 0.70
N LEU A 506 21.33 14.04 1.11
CA LEU A 506 20.38 13.84 2.22
C LEU A 506 20.05 12.34 2.33
N TYR A 507 19.59 11.92 3.51
CA TYR A 507 19.07 10.56 3.75
C TYR A 507 20.07 9.48 3.38
N ALA A 508 21.20 9.46 4.07
CA ALA A 508 22.24 8.48 3.87
C ALA A 508 21.72 7.05 4.16
N ALA A 509 21.93 6.14 3.22
CA ALA A 509 21.66 4.71 3.36
C ALA A 509 22.96 3.94 3.17
N PRO A 510 23.73 3.70 4.25
CA PRO A 510 25.04 3.08 4.16
C PRO A 510 24.96 1.56 4.03
N GLN A 511 25.95 0.98 3.37
CA GLN A 511 26.31 -0.43 3.44
C GLN A 511 27.83 -0.57 3.59
N LEU A 512 28.27 -1.48 4.43
CA LEU A 512 29.67 -1.92 4.52
C LEU A 512 29.84 -3.20 3.71
N PHE A 513 30.73 -3.19 2.72
CA PHE A 513 30.97 -4.31 1.83
C PHE A 513 32.40 -4.25 1.24
N ASP A 514 33.12 -5.36 1.17
CA ASP A 514 34.41 -5.43 0.48
C ASP A 514 34.18 -5.44 -1.03
N PHE A 515 33.98 -4.25 -1.61
CA PHE A 515 33.59 -4.09 -3.01
C PHE A 515 34.74 -4.45 -3.96
N ASN A 516 35.95 -4.04 -3.64
CA ASN A 516 37.12 -4.25 -4.49
C ASN A 516 37.85 -5.55 -4.22
N LYS A 517 37.39 -6.39 -3.25
CA LYS A 517 37.91 -7.68 -2.87
C LYS A 517 39.35 -7.61 -2.35
N ASP A 518 39.74 -6.53 -1.64
CA ASP A 518 41.05 -6.38 -1.02
C ASP A 518 41.09 -6.81 0.46
N GLY A 519 39.97 -7.29 0.99
CA GLY A 519 39.81 -7.77 2.36
C GLY A 519 39.47 -6.69 3.36
N LEU A 520 39.21 -5.44 2.94
CA LEU A 520 38.77 -4.32 3.77
C LEU A 520 37.34 -3.97 3.46
N LEU A 521 36.55 -3.63 4.48
CA LEU A 521 35.20 -3.15 4.29
C LEU A 521 35.24 -1.73 3.72
N ASP A 522 34.69 -1.57 2.53
CA ASP A 522 34.45 -0.29 1.89
C ASP A 522 33.09 0.28 2.35
N LEU A 523 32.81 1.54 2.05
CA LEU A 523 31.55 2.20 2.38
C LEU A 523 30.81 2.61 1.10
N ILE A 524 29.64 2.02 0.89
CA ILE A 524 28.70 2.38 -0.17
C ILE A 524 27.55 3.16 0.48
N VAL A 525 27.13 4.31 -0.10
CA VAL A 525 26.07 5.13 0.50
C VAL A 525 25.06 5.52 -0.57
N GLY A 526 23.86 4.98 -0.45
CA GLY A 526 22.71 5.50 -1.18
C GLY A 526 22.19 6.79 -0.54
N HIS A 527 21.37 7.53 -1.28
CA HIS A 527 20.86 8.79 -0.78
C HIS A 527 19.57 9.24 -1.49
N LYS A 528 18.97 10.33 -1.02
CA LYS A 528 17.73 10.89 -1.56
C LYS A 528 17.75 11.07 -3.08
N GLY A 529 18.89 11.49 -3.65
CA GLY A 529 19.02 11.72 -5.10
C GLY A 529 19.00 10.47 -5.97
N GLY A 530 19.02 9.27 -5.38
CA GLY A 530 18.86 8.00 -6.13
C GLY A 530 20.13 7.41 -6.72
N THR A 531 21.32 7.98 -6.48
CA THR A 531 22.62 7.44 -6.87
C THR A 531 23.37 6.84 -5.67
N LEU A 532 24.48 6.14 -5.95
CA LEU A 532 25.30 5.48 -4.94
C LEU A 532 26.68 6.14 -4.89
N TYR A 533 27.08 6.63 -3.70
CA TYR A 533 28.45 7.04 -3.41
C TYR A 533 29.29 5.86 -3.01
N TYR A 534 30.51 5.77 -3.51
CA TYR A 534 31.48 4.76 -3.13
C TYR A 534 32.71 5.39 -2.52
N TYR A 535 32.97 5.02 -1.28
CA TYR A 535 34.18 5.39 -0.55
C TYR A 535 35.03 4.12 -0.34
N LYS A 536 36.18 4.07 -0.99
CA LYS A 536 37.14 2.99 -0.81
C LYS A 536 37.84 3.12 0.55
N ASN A 537 37.99 2.01 1.27
CA ASN A 537 38.81 1.94 2.46
C ASN A 537 40.29 1.83 2.05
N THR A 538 41.05 2.91 2.22
CA THR A 538 42.49 2.97 1.95
C THR A 538 43.37 2.84 3.21
N GLY A 539 42.72 2.52 4.35
CA GLY A 539 43.38 2.32 5.64
C GLY A 539 43.77 0.89 5.91
N THR A 540 43.45 0.39 7.10
CA THR A 540 43.69 -0.99 7.53
C THR A 540 42.41 -1.57 8.14
N SER A 541 42.39 -2.89 8.41
CA SER A 541 41.25 -3.52 9.09
C SER A 541 40.96 -2.98 10.49
N SER A 542 41.95 -2.35 11.15
CA SER A 542 41.80 -1.77 12.49
C SER A 542 41.70 -0.24 12.52
N THR A 543 41.90 0.43 11.39
CA THR A 543 41.85 1.87 11.26
C THR A 543 41.40 2.23 9.84
N PRO A 544 40.09 2.19 9.56
CA PRO A 544 39.56 2.48 8.23
C PRO A 544 39.82 3.95 7.88
N VAL A 545 40.16 4.19 6.62
CA VAL A 545 40.30 5.53 6.03
C VAL A 545 39.52 5.55 4.72
N PHE A 546 38.40 6.20 4.71
CA PHE A 546 37.51 6.23 3.57
C PHE A 546 37.88 7.34 2.58
N THR A 547 38.10 6.97 1.32
CA THR A 547 38.44 7.91 0.23
C THR A 547 37.33 7.83 -0.82
N LEU A 548 36.73 8.97 -1.16
CA LEU A 548 35.67 9.04 -2.20
C LEU A 548 36.29 8.72 -3.58
N GLU A 549 35.79 7.67 -4.21
CA GLU A 549 36.16 7.26 -5.57
C GLU A 549 35.14 7.75 -6.61
N THR A 550 33.85 7.64 -6.31
CA THR A 550 32.77 8.10 -7.19
C THR A 550 31.48 8.44 -6.41
N SER A 551 30.67 9.34 -6.94
CA SER A 551 29.34 9.65 -6.44
C SER A 551 28.22 8.96 -7.25
N VAL A 552 28.59 8.13 -8.23
CA VAL A 552 27.67 7.37 -9.09
C VAL A 552 28.28 5.99 -9.36
N LEU A 553 28.36 5.16 -8.32
CA LEU A 553 28.89 3.80 -8.43
C LEU A 553 28.09 2.99 -9.43
N GLY A 554 28.79 2.38 -10.40
CA GLY A 554 28.17 1.50 -11.39
C GLY A 554 27.15 2.16 -12.33
N GLY A 555 27.13 3.49 -12.42
CA GLY A 555 26.11 4.21 -13.19
C GLY A 555 24.72 4.13 -12.59
N VAL A 556 24.56 3.59 -11.37
CA VAL A 556 23.25 3.39 -10.73
C VAL A 556 22.52 4.68 -10.49
N ASN A 557 21.26 4.74 -10.96
CA ASN A 557 20.32 5.83 -10.68
C ASN A 557 18.89 5.31 -10.66
N VAL A 558 18.25 5.32 -9.49
CA VAL A 558 16.90 4.80 -9.26
C VAL A 558 15.81 5.89 -9.22
N GLN A 559 16.08 7.06 -9.80
CA GLN A 559 15.04 8.09 -9.98
C GLN A 559 14.01 7.62 -11.01
N SER A 560 12.73 7.83 -10.72
CA SER A 560 11.65 7.48 -11.67
C SER A 560 10.87 8.71 -12.16
N ASN A 561 10.13 9.39 -11.29
CA ASN A 561 9.20 10.45 -11.66
C ASN A 561 9.53 11.82 -11.01
N GLY A 562 10.80 12.09 -10.75
CA GLY A 562 11.21 13.34 -10.09
C GLY A 562 12.69 13.33 -9.70
N PRO A 563 13.14 14.33 -8.94
CA PRO A 563 14.54 14.43 -8.53
C PRO A 563 14.94 13.48 -7.40
N ASP A 564 13.95 12.82 -6.78
CA ASP A 564 14.15 11.98 -5.61
C ASP A 564 14.11 10.49 -6.00
N GLY A 565 15.07 9.70 -5.54
CA GLY A 565 15.15 8.26 -5.77
C GLY A 565 15.21 7.45 -4.49
N PHE A 566 15.74 8.02 -3.40
CA PHE A 566 15.91 7.36 -2.08
C PHE A 566 16.56 5.98 -2.18
N ALA A 567 17.71 5.91 -2.85
CA ALA A 567 18.42 4.67 -3.05
C ALA A 567 18.83 4.00 -1.72
N VAL A 568 18.47 2.73 -1.54
CA VAL A 568 18.90 1.87 -0.43
C VAL A 568 19.63 0.66 -1.02
N PRO A 569 20.97 0.64 -1.04
CA PRO A 569 21.73 -0.41 -1.67
C PRO A 569 21.89 -1.65 -0.80
N HIS A 570 21.90 -2.82 -1.42
CA HIS A 570 22.32 -4.08 -0.81
C HIS A 570 23.12 -4.90 -1.81
N LEU A 571 24.46 -4.85 -1.68
CA LEU A 571 25.42 -5.73 -2.36
C LEU A 571 25.52 -7.05 -1.61
N PHE A 572 25.55 -8.15 -2.34
CA PHE A 572 25.72 -9.49 -1.77
C PHE A 572 26.47 -10.41 -2.73
N ASP A 573 27.17 -11.38 -2.17
CA ASP A 573 27.84 -12.42 -2.94
C ASP A 573 27.02 -13.70 -2.94
N PHE A 574 26.84 -14.31 -4.10
CA PHE A 574 26.23 -15.62 -4.25
C PHE A 574 26.96 -16.42 -5.34
N GLN A 575 27.41 -17.63 -5.01
CA GLN A 575 28.15 -18.52 -5.92
C GLN A 575 29.31 -17.79 -6.64
N ASP A 576 30.19 -17.16 -5.87
CA ASP A 576 31.34 -16.39 -6.34
C ASP A 576 31.01 -15.19 -7.26
N THR A 577 29.77 -14.77 -7.29
CA THR A 577 29.31 -13.62 -8.08
C THR A 577 28.71 -12.56 -7.17
N THR A 578 29.09 -11.31 -7.39
CA THR A 578 28.52 -10.18 -6.68
C THR A 578 27.27 -9.66 -7.42
N TYR A 579 26.20 -9.39 -6.67
CA TYR A 579 24.95 -8.81 -7.14
C TYR A 579 24.62 -7.56 -6.33
N LEU A 580 23.72 -6.74 -6.85
CA LEU A 580 23.23 -5.55 -6.16
C LEU A 580 21.71 -5.45 -6.30
N ILE A 581 21.03 -5.23 -5.18
CA ILE A 581 19.65 -4.76 -5.14
C ILE A 581 19.64 -3.34 -4.62
N VAL A 582 18.86 -2.47 -5.25
CA VAL A 582 18.66 -1.08 -4.78
C VAL A 582 17.17 -0.82 -4.65
N GLY A 583 16.73 -0.60 -3.42
CA GLY A 583 15.37 -0.13 -3.15
C GLY A 583 15.22 1.35 -3.51
N ALA A 584 14.01 1.73 -3.94
CA ALA A 584 13.72 3.08 -4.45
C ALA A 584 12.45 3.68 -3.84
N LEU A 585 12.30 5.00 -4.02
CA LEU A 585 11.14 5.77 -3.55
C LEU A 585 9.81 5.25 -4.06
N ASP A 586 9.76 4.80 -5.30
CA ASP A 586 8.53 4.35 -5.98
C ASP A 586 8.17 2.88 -5.70
N GLY A 587 8.74 2.30 -4.64
CA GLY A 587 8.49 0.92 -4.23
C GLY A 587 9.20 -0.14 -5.07
N ARG A 588 9.97 0.25 -6.07
CA ARG A 588 10.69 -0.68 -6.93
C ARG A 588 11.96 -1.20 -6.27
N LEU A 589 12.29 -2.44 -6.58
CA LEU A 589 13.59 -3.04 -6.33
C LEU A 589 14.36 -3.14 -7.65
N HIS A 590 15.41 -2.37 -7.79
CA HIS A 590 16.29 -2.44 -8.96
C HIS A 590 17.35 -3.52 -8.74
N PHE A 591 17.44 -4.48 -9.66
CA PHE A 591 18.37 -5.61 -9.55
C PHE A 591 19.43 -5.53 -10.62
N TYR A 592 20.69 -5.58 -10.18
CA TYR A 592 21.89 -5.50 -11.04
C TYR A 592 22.72 -6.77 -10.92
N ASP A 593 23.26 -7.21 -12.06
CA ASP A 593 24.29 -8.25 -12.17
C ASP A 593 25.54 -7.72 -12.89
N SER A 594 26.50 -8.58 -13.13
CA SER A 594 27.76 -8.21 -13.81
C SER A 594 28.50 -7.06 -13.10
N ILE A 595 28.49 -7.11 -11.76
CA ILE A 595 29.13 -6.10 -10.92
C ILE A 595 30.65 -6.14 -11.11
N SER A 596 31.22 -5.06 -11.62
CA SER A 596 32.66 -4.89 -11.79
C SER A 596 33.29 -4.30 -10.52
N THR A 597 34.49 -4.73 -10.17
CA THR A 597 35.29 -4.08 -9.13
C THR A 597 35.89 -2.73 -9.55
N ASP A 598 35.76 -2.35 -10.82
CA ASP A 598 36.01 -0.99 -11.29
C ASP A 598 34.78 -0.11 -10.96
N PRO A 599 34.89 0.85 -10.04
CA PRO A 599 33.75 1.65 -9.60
C PRO A 599 33.20 2.61 -10.67
N LEU A 600 33.92 2.79 -11.76
CA LEU A 600 33.53 3.66 -12.90
C LEU A 600 32.88 2.86 -14.05
N ALA A 601 32.91 1.52 -13.99
CA ALA A 601 32.23 0.69 -14.97
C ALA A 601 30.72 0.61 -14.66
N ASP A 602 29.89 0.76 -15.69
CA ASP A 602 28.44 0.64 -15.54
C ASP A 602 28.05 -0.81 -15.15
N PHE A 603 27.17 -0.97 -14.18
CA PHE A 603 26.56 -2.25 -13.83
C PHE A 603 25.41 -2.55 -14.80
N HIS A 604 25.15 -3.82 -15.04
CA HIS A 604 24.05 -4.24 -15.87
C HIS A 604 22.76 -4.32 -15.05
N GLU A 605 21.82 -3.41 -15.29
CA GLU A 605 20.49 -3.47 -14.69
C GLU A 605 19.70 -4.60 -15.36
N ARG A 606 19.44 -5.67 -14.61
CA ARG A 606 18.70 -6.84 -15.08
C ARG A 606 17.19 -6.62 -14.96
N SER A 607 16.76 -5.90 -13.93
CA SER A 607 15.35 -5.56 -13.71
C SER A 607 15.24 -4.24 -12.95
N SER A 608 14.36 -3.37 -13.41
CA SER A 608 14.00 -2.13 -12.71
C SER A 608 12.80 -2.29 -11.76
N ASP A 609 12.17 -3.46 -11.74
CA ASP A 609 11.11 -3.85 -10.79
C ASP A 609 11.24 -5.35 -10.55
N PHE A 610 12.22 -5.70 -9.73
CA PHE A 610 12.56 -7.08 -9.43
C PHE A 610 11.40 -7.76 -8.71
N LEU A 611 10.97 -8.90 -9.22
CA LEU A 611 9.80 -9.67 -8.78
C LEU A 611 8.44 -8.98 -8.96
N GLY A 612 8.38 -7.76 -9.51
CA GLY A 612 7.12 -7.03 -9.72
C GLY A 612 6.41 -6.63 -8.43
N LEU A 613 7.15 -6.39 -7.36
CA LEU A 613 6.61 -6.15 -6.01
C LEU A 613 6.23 -4.69 -5.75
N SER A 614 6.50 -3.77 -6.67
CA SER A 614 6.32 -2.32 -6.43
C SER A 614 4.91 -1.94 -5.99
N ALA A 615 3.90 -2.63 -6.50
CA ALA A 615 2.50 -2.37 -6.12
C ALA A 615 2.16 -2.80 -4.67
N GLN A 616 2.84 -3.84 -4.13
CA GLN A 616 2.67 -4.25 -2.73
C GLN A 616 3.52 -3.42 -1.77
N ILE A 617 4.68 -3.00 -2.22
CA ILE A 617 5.61 -2.19 -1.42
C ILE A 617 5.11 -0.75 -1.33
N GLY A 618 4.51 -0.24 -2.40
CA GLY A 618 3.95 1.11 -2.52
C GLY A 618 5.02 2.17 -2.62
N ALA A 619 5.82 2.40 -1.58
CA ALA A 619 6.90 3.37 -1.57
C ALA A 619 8.05 2.96 -0.65
N TYR A 620 9.19 3.63 -0.78
CA TYR A 620 10.36 3.48 0.08
C TYR A 620 10.86 2.04 0.25
N ALA A 621 10.99 1.32 -0.86
CA ALA A 621 11.50 -0.04 -0.86
C ALA A 621 12.91 -0.13 -0.22
N ALA A 622 13.11 -1.15 0.57
CA ALA A 622 14.43 -1.56 1.06
C ALA A 622 14.48 -3.08 1.08
N ALA A 623 15.63 -3.66 0.76
CA ALA A 623 15.76 -5.11 0.71
C ALA A 623 17.09 -5.57 1.30
N VAL A 624 17.05 -6.71 1.96
CA VAL A 624 18.25 -7.46 2.36
C VAL A 624 18.10 -8.91 1.92
N ILE A 625 19.17 -9.45 1.36
CA ILE A 625 19.29 -10.88 1.08
C ILE A 625 20.27 -11.50 2.08
N GLY A 626 19.89 -12.64 2.65
CA GLY A 626 20.70 -13.41 3.56
C GLY A 626 20.34 -14.89 3.49
N ASN A 627 21.05 -15.68 4.24
CA ASN A 627 20.68 -17.06 4.54
C ASN A 627 20.46 -17.13 6.05
N LEU A 628 19.20 -17.15 6.47
CA LEU A 628 18.81 -17.10 7.88
C LEU A 628 18.75 -18.49 8.50
N ASP A 629 18.47 -19.52 7.71
CA ASP A 629 18.27 -20.89 8.17
C ASP A 629 19.36 -21.85 7.72
N ASN A 630 20.43 -21.30 7.13
CA ASN A 630 21.65 -22.01 6.75
C ASN A 630 21.41 -23.20 5.82
N ASP A 631 20.36 -23.13 5.02
CA ASP A 631 20.08 -24.10 3.98
C ASP A 631 20.77 -23.71 2.64
N SER A 632 20.35 -24.24 1.50
CA SER A 632 20.93 -23.93 0.19
C SER A 632 20.27 -22.74 -0.52
N HIS A 633 19.22 -22.17 0.06
CA HIS A 633 18.43 -21.09 -0.50
C HIS A 633 18.77 -19.76 0.19
N LEU A 634 18.36 -18.69 -0.41
CA LEU A 634 18.53 -17.34 0.16
C LEU A 634 17.17 -16.78 0.51
N GLU A 635 17.05 -16.14 1.66
CA GLU A 635 15.89 -15.33 2.00
C GLU A 635 16.10 -13.90 1.53
N LEU A 636 15.01 -13.33 1.00
CA LEU A 636 14.88 -11.92 0.69
C LEU A 636 13.85 -11.31 1.66
N ILE A 637 14.31 -10.38 2.49
CA ILE A 637 13.43 -9.59 3.35
C ILE A 637 13.26 -8.21 2.73
N VAL A 638 12.00 -7.82 2.51
CA VAL A 638 11.65 -6.55 1.87
C VAL A 638 10.89 -5.68 2.86
N GLY A 639 11.44 -4.52 3.13
CA GLY A 639 10.80 -3.45 3.87
C GLY A 639 10.09 -2.45 2.95
N GLN A 640 9.12 -1.74 3.50
CA GLN A 640 8.21 -0.91 2.73
C GLN A 640 7.63 0.28 3.53
N ASP A 641 6.88 1.15 2.84
CA ASP A 641 6.29 2.37 3.39
C ASP A 641 5.38 2.12 4.61
N ALA A 642 4.55 1.08 4.58
CA ALA A 642 3.61 0.77 5.67
C ALA A 642 4.26 0.19 6.95
N GLY A 643 5.60 0.16 7.03
CA GLY A 643 6.34 -0.11 8.27
C GLY A 643 6.64 -1.56 8.57
N GLY A 644 6.07 -2.49 7.82
CA GLY A 644 6.30 -3.91 8.00
C GLY A 644 7.22 -4.55 6.98
N LEU A 645 7.31 -5.87 7.03
CA LEU A 645 8.23 -6.66 6.22
C LEU A 645 7.50 -7.75 5.43
N PHE A 646 8.01 -8.05 4.23
CA PHE A 646 7.74 -9.29 3.52
C PHE A 646 8.96 -10.21 3.57
N LEU A 647 8.72 -11.51 3.69
CA LEU A 647 9.74 -12.55 3.64
C LEU A 647 9.51 -13.43 2.42
N LEU A 648 10.57 -13.64 1.64
CA LEU A 648 10.56 -14.49 0.45
C LEU A 648 11.75 -15.42 0.50
N GLU A 649 11.60 -16.64 -0.01
CA GLU A 649 12.65 -17.63 -0.15
C GLU A 649 12.96 -17.91 -1.62
N ASN A 650 14.24 -18.03 -1.95
CA ASN A 650 14.70 -18.36 -3.29
C ASN A 650 14.65 -19.88 -3.51
N GLU A 651 13.72 -20.36 -4.30
CA GLU A 651 13.57 -21.75 -4.71
C GLU A 651 13.83 -21.94 -6.21
N PRO A 652 15.09 -21.95 -6.67
CA PRO A 652 15.40 -22.13 -8.08
C PRO A 652 14.91 -23.50 -8.57
N GLY A 653 13.98 -23.52 -9.51
CA GLY A 653 13.45 -24.73 -10.15
C GLY A 653 12.32 -25.43 -9.39
N SER A 654 11.77 -24.85 -8.33
CA SER A 654 10.42 -25.22 -7.88
C SER A 654 9.45 -24.87 -9.00
N ASP A 655 8.78 -25.89 -9.58
CA ASP A 655 7.64 -25.71 -10.49
C ASP A 655 6.38 -25.21 -9.73
N LEU A 656 6.54 -24.23 -8.85
CA LEU A 656 5.44 -23.34 -8.65
C LEU A 656 5.38 -22.54 -9.94
N HIS A 657 4.61 -23.10 -10.92
CA HIS A 657 4.00 -22.26 -11.89
C HIS A 657 3.37 -21.07 -11.11
N ILE A 658 4.12 -19.97 -10.97
CA ILE A 658 3.54 -18.79 -11.54
C ILE A 658 3.23 -19.31 -12.94
N SER A 659 1.99 -19.71 -13.23
CA SER A 659 1.55 -19.45 -14.56
C SER A 659 1.98 -18.00 -14.72
N GLU A 660 3.17 -17.77 -15.36
CA GLU A 660 3.21 -16.64 -16.24
C GLU A 660 1.82 -16.71 -16.79
N ILE A 661 1.01 -15.73 -16.43
CA ILE A 661 -0.03 -15.36 -17.33
C ILE A 661 0.81 -15.13 -18.55
N THR A 662 1.04 -16.18 -19.32
CA THR A 662 1.56 -16.06 -20.67
C THR A 662 0.45 -15.22 -21.25
N VAL A 663 0.69 -13.90 -21.19
CA VAL A 663 -0.14 -12.94 -21.85
C VAL A 663 -0.02 -13.43 -23.26
N GLN A 664 -0.99 -14.26 -23.67
CA GLN A 664 -1.02 -14.81 -25.02
C GLN A 664 -0.90 -13.56 -25.87
N PRO A 665 0.15 -13.43 -26.68
CA PRO A 665 0.38 -12.18 -27.39
C PRO A 665 -0.91 -11.85 -28.11
N LEU A 666 -1.42 -10.65 -27.90
CA LEU A 666 -2.64 -10.19 -28.52
C LEU A 666 -2.51 -10.39 -30.03
N GLN A 667 -3.39 -11.18 -30.60
CA GLN A 667 -3.37 -11.47 -32.03
C GLN A 667 -4.62 -10.88 -32.67
N VAL A 668 -4.42 -10.15 -33.73
CA VAL A 668 -5.49 -9.57 -34.58
C VAL A 668 -5.61 -10.40 -35.85
N PHE A 669 -6.82 -10.88 -36.16
CA PHE A 669 -7.06 -11.64 -37.38
C PHE A 669 -8.45 -11.32 -38.00
N PRO A 670 -8.60 -11.45 -39.34
CA PRO A 670 -7.51 -11.67 -40.28
C PRO A 670 -6.51 -10.51 -40.30
N ASN A 671 -5.24 -10.83 -40.51
CA ASN A 671 -4.20 -9.84 -40.68
C ASN A 671 -3.30 -10.26 -41.87
N PRO A 672 -3.35 -9.58 -43.04
CA PRO A 672 -4.10 -8.35 -43.34
C PRO A 672 -5.63 -8.49 -43.35
N THR A 673 -6.32 -7.36 -43.14
CA THR A 673 -7.79 -7.31 -43.09
C THR A 673 -8.39 -6.32 -44.07
N LYS A 674 -9.69 -6.47 -44.40
CA LYS A 674 -10.44 -5.54 -45.29
C LYS A 674 -11.49 -4.70 -44.57
N GLY A 675 -11.82 -5.00 -43.27
CA GLY A 675 -12.87 -4.20 -42.62
C GLY A 675 -13.28 -4.64 -41.23
N LYS A 676 -13.11 -5.89 -40.90
CA LYS A 676 -13.41 -6.38 -39.51
C LYS A 676 -12.26 -7.21 -39.01
N ILE A 677 -11.97 -7.09 -37.70
CA ILE A 677 -10.94 -7.83 -37.01
C ILE A 677 -11.51 -8.51 -35.78
N ALA A 678 -11.07 -9.72 -35.53
CA ALA A 678 -11.25 -10.41 -34.26
C ALA A 678 -9.93 -10.40 -33.48
N ILE A 679 -10.02 -10.46 -32.16
CA ILE A 679 -8.89 -10.41 -31.26
C ILE A 679 -8.80 -11.75 -30.53
N LYS A 680 -7.60 -12.35 -30.52
CA LYS A 680 -7.28 -13.56 -29.77
C LYS A 680 -6.19 -13.24 -28.75
N GLY A 681 -6.23 -13.89 -27.60
CA GLY A 681 -5.29 -13.62 -26.50
C GLY A 681 -5.74 -12.45 -25.60
N LEU A 682 -6.97 -11.98 -25.76
CA LEU A 682 -7.59 -11.03 -24.85
C LEU A 682 -7.89 -11.70 -23.52
N GLN A 683 -7.37 -11.15 -22.44
CA GLN A 683 -7.71 -11.59 -21.09
C GLN A 683 -8.83 -10.69 -20.55
N GLY A 684 -10.04 -11.26 -20.46
CA GLY A 684 -11.22 -10.50 -20.07
C GLY A 684 -11.73 -9.53 -21.14
N SER A 685 -12.57 -8.61 -20.75
CA SER A 685 -13.00 -7.47 -21.58
C SER A 685 -12.13 -6.26 -21.26
N SER A 686 -11.77 -5.49 -22.29
CA SER A 686 -10.93 -4.30 -22.15
C SER A 686 -11.43 -3.19 -23.06
N SER A 687 -11.23 -1.94 -22.68
CA SER A 687 -11.27 -0.82 -23.59
C SER A 687 -9.95 -0.71 -24.35
N GLY A 688 -9.97 -0.03 -25.51
CA GLY A 688 -8.77 0.13 -26.29
C GLY A 688 -8.93 1.10 -27.45
N ALA A 689 -7.80 1.39 -28.11
CA ALA A 689 -7.77 2.30 -29.24
C ALA A 689 -6.82 1.80 -30.34
N ILE A 690 -7.11 2.19 -31.57
CA ILE A 690 -6.23 1.97 -32.70
C ILE A 690 -5.45 3.26 -33.01
N TYR A 691 -4.15 3.09 -33.20
CA TYR A 691 -3.21 4.16 -33.52
C TYR A 691 -2.58 3.92 -34.90
N ASN A 692 -2.33 4.98 -35.63
CA ASN A 692 -1.48 4.92 -36.83
C ASN A 692 0.01 4.88 -36.41
N LEU A 693 0.91 4.68 -37.37
CA LEU A 693 2.36 4.61 -37.12
C LEU A 693 2.99 5.94 -36.61
N LEU A 694 2.26 7.05 -36.74
CA LEU A 694 2.66 8.34 -36.18
C LEU A 694 2.22 8.52 -34.71
N GLY A 695 1.59 7.49 -34.09
CA GLY A 695 1.10 7.54 -32.71
C GLY A 695 -0.21 8.30 -32.56
N GLN A 696 -0.89 8.69 -33.64
CA GLN A 696 -2.19 9.34 -33.54
C GLN A 696 -3.29 8.31 -33.35
N LYS A 697 -4.17 8.55 -32.38
CA LYS A 697 -5.36 7.73 -32.11
C LYS A 697 -6.38 7.95 -33.25
N VAL A 698 -6.72 6.88 -33.98
CA VAL A 698 -7.60 6.94 -35.17
C VAL A 698 -8.97 6.29 -34.94
N LEU A 699 -9.09 5.39 -33.94
CA LEU A 699 -10.35 4.75 -33.59
C LEU A 699 -10.32 4.33 -32.12
N MET A 700 -11.47 4.39 -31.45
CA MET A 700 -11.58 4.01 -30.04
C MET A 700 -12.70 2.99 -29.87
N PHE A 701 -12.48 2.01 -29.01
CA PHE A 701 -13.46 1.02 -28.62
C PHE A 701 -13.63 1.08 -27.10
N PRO A 702 -14.79 1.50 -26.61
CA PRO A 702 -15.04 1.57 -25.16
C PRO A 702 -15.14 0.19 -24.50
N PHE A 703 -15.38 -0.84 -25.31
CA PHE A 703 -15.48 -2.22 -24.87
C PHE A 703 -15.02 -3.15 -25.98
N ILE A 704 -14.18 -4.13 -25.68
CA ILE A 704 -13.69 -5.17 -26.58
C ILE A 704 -13.78 -6.50 -25.85
N SER A 705 -14.50 -7.49 -26.41
CA SER A 705 -14.56 -8.85 -25.91
C SER A 705 -13.88 -9.82 -26.87
N ALA A 706 -13.41 -10.95 -26.37
CA ALA A 706 -12.74 -11.98 -27.17
C ALA A 706 -13.62 -12.60 -28.27
N GLN A 707 -14.93 -12.41 -28.20
CA GLN A 707 -15.91 -12.95 -29.16
C GLN A 707 -16.42 -11.89 -30.14
N GLU A 708 -16.01 -10.65 -29.99
CA GLU A 708 -16.54 -9.53 -30.77
C GLU A 708 -15.66 -9.23 -31.99
N MET A 709 -16.33 -8.93 -33.11
CA MET A 709 -15.65 -8.47 -34.33
C MET A 709 -15.62 -6.95 -34.37
N LEU A 710 -14.47 -6.36 -34.17
CA LEU A 710 -14.31 -4.90 -34.26
C LEU A 710 -14.42 -4.43 -35.72
N ASP A 711 -15.27 -3.45 -35.94
CA ASP A 711 -15.44 -2.83 -37.26
C ASP A 711 -14.41 -1.70 -37.44
N ILE A 712 -13.52 -1.89 -38.40
CA ILE A 712 -12.46 -0.95 -38.76
C ILE A 712 -12.60 -0.46 -40.19
N THR A 713 -13.78 -0.55 -40.79
CA THR A 713 -14.03 -0.13 -42.18
C THR A 713 -13.72 1.34 -42.41
N ALA A 714 -13.87 2.17 -41.38
CA ALA A 714 -13.58 3.61 -41.42
C ALA A 714 -12.08 3.96 -41.54
N LEU A 715 -11.16 3.01 -41.29
CA LEU A 715 -9.74 3.26 -41.43
C LEU A 715 -9.31 3.20 -42.92
N GLU A 716 -8.32 3.96 -43.29
CA GLU A 716 -7.67 3.86 -44.61
C GLU A 716 -6.76 2.63 -44.71
N SER A 717 -6.30 2.27 -45.93
CA SER A 717 -5.30 1.21 -46.08
C SER A 717 -3.98 1.63 -45.42
N GLY A 718 -3.43 0.77 -44.55
CA GLY A 718 -2.23 1.10 -43.78
C GLY A 718 -1.93 0.12 -42.66
N THR A 719 -0.85 0.37 -41.95
CA THR A 719 -0.44 -0.39 -40.76
C THR A 719 -0.86 0.35 -39.51
N TYR A 720 -1.43 -0.39 -38.54
CA TYR A 720 -2.02 0.14 -37.34
C TYR A 720 -1.60 -0.67 -36.12
N ILE A 721 -1.64 -0.04 -34.95
CA ILE A 721 -1.42 -0.65 -33.66
C ILE A 721 -2.74 -0.61 -32.88
N LEU A 722 -3.29 -1.76 -32.54
CA LEU A 722 -4.32 -1.88 -31.51
C LEU A 722 -3.63 -1.89 -30.14
N LYS A 723 -3.99 -0.97 -29.27
CA LYS A 723 -3.51 -0.91 -27.87
C LYS A 723 -4.70 -0.96 -26.95
N LEU A 724 -4.68 -1.87 -25.98
CA LEU A 724 -5.68 -2.04 -24.94
C LEU A 724 -5.25 -1.28 -23.69
N ASP A 725 -6.21 -0.91 -22.87
CA ASP A 725 -5.95 -0.18 -21.62
C ASP A 725 -5.27 -1.06 -20.55
N ASN A 726 -5.32 -2.40 -20.70
CA ASN A 726 -4.55 -3.36 -19.90
C ASN A 726 -3.07 -3.49 -20.34
N GLY A 727 -2.58 -2.64 -21.24
CA GLY A 727 -1.20 -2.63 -21.73
C GLY A 727 -0.91 -3.56 -22.91
N GLN A 728 -1.77 -4.52 -23.22
CA GLN A 728 -1.58 -5.40 -24.38
C GLN A 728 -1.64 -4.62 -25.70
N SER A 729 -0.84 -5.01 -26.68
CA SER A 729 -0.88 -4.40 -28.01
C SER A 729 -0.64 -5.40 -29.12
N ALA A 730 -1.20 -5.13 -30.31
CA ALA A 730 -0.98 -5.92 -31.51
C ALA A 730 -0.89 -5.04 -32.77
N LEU A 731 0.02 -5.40 -33.66
CA LEU A 731 0.17 -4.77 -34.95
C LEU A 731 -0.72 -5.48 -35.96
N PHE A 732 -1.42 -4.72 -36.81
CA PHE A 732 -2.19 -5.28 -37.91
C PHE A 732 -2.15 -4.36 -39.17
N MET A 733 -2.45 -4.95 -40.33
CA MET A 733 -2.46 -4.26 -41.59
C MET A 733 -3.88 -4.28 -42.17
N LYS A 734 -4.35 -3.11 -42.65
CA LYS A 734 -5.60 -2.97 -43.40
C LYS A 734 -5.28 -2.74 -44.86
N HIS A 735 -5.94 -3.52 -45.74
CA HIS A 735 -5.92 -3.36 -47.21
C HIS A 735 -7.14 -2.62 -47.72
#